data_33837475a672b7ed282215108268191f
#
_entry.id   33837475a672b7ed282215108268191f
#
_cell.length_a   1.000
_cell.length_b   1.000
_cell.length_c   1.000
_cell.angle_alpha   90.00
_cell.angle_beta   90.00
_cell.angle_gamma   90.00
#
_symmetry.space_group_name_H-M   'P 1'
#
loop_
_entity.id
_entity.type
_entity.pdbx_description
1 polymer ?
#
loop_
_entity_poly.entity_id
_entity_poly.type
_entity_poly.pdbx_seq_one_letter_code
_entity_poly.pdbx_strand_id
1 'polypeptide(L)'
;MGGMTERRTAGAEGAVRPYTDGGAGSRYKWIALSNTTLGVLIATINISIMLIALPDIFRGIGVDPLRPGNTSLLLWLIMSYMVVTAVLVVSFGRLGDMFGRVRMYNLGFAVFTVFSVLLSVTWMQGTSGALWLIGMRVLQGVGGAMLMANSNAILTDAFPADQRGLALGLNQVAGIAGSFIGLILGGLLGPLDWRLVFLVSVPIGVFGTVWAYLKLRDTGVRTPARLDWWGNVTFAIGLIAVLSGITYGIQPYGGQTMGWGNPAVIAAMAGGVAVLGVFCVIENRVAQPMFHLGLFRIRAFTAGNVASLLAALGRGGLMFILIIWLQGIWLPRHGYGFEETPLWAGIYMLPLTIGFLLAGPFSGWASDRFGARTFATGGMLLAAATFVALEELPVNFGYPVFAGILLVNGIAMGLFSSPNRAAIMNSLPPDQRGVGAGISTTFQNSATVLSIGIFFSLMIAGLAGSLPGALTHGLTAQGVPPADAARVAALPPVGVLFASLLGYNPVKTLLGPQVLGHLPAHHAAYLTGRGFFPALISPPFAQGLSAAFDFAIAACLVAAVASLLRGGRYVHQGGPTTGPKAAAPAVVAVAPGGTAGPGTKHTEQAAGSEHTGHVADTEHTADFKHTEHVACTARPEDTSRHPAPAPRPVPPPESGPPSRPQPSQPRPQPPPSPPPSPPGRGPGPPPEEPR
;
A
#
# COMPACT_ATOMS: atom_id res chain seq x y z
N MET A 1 -61.81 -5.67 50.65
CA MET A 1 -61.66 -6.61 49.51
C MET A 1 -61.37 -5.80 48.27
N GLY A 2 -60.25 -5.99 47.63
CA GLY A 2 -59.94 -5.31 46.39
C GLY A 2 -58.45 -4.90 46.35
N GLY A 3 -57.56 -5.88 46.02
CA GLY A 3 -56.14 -5.64 45.87
C GLY A 3 -55.85 -4.86 44.59
N MET A 4 -55.11 -3.78 44.69
CA MET A 4 -54.52 -3.05 43.59
C MET A 4 -53.13 -3.64 43.30
N THR A 5 -52.97 -4.26 42.17
CA THR A 5 -51.69 -4.71 41.59
C THR A 5 -50.89 -3.51 41.13
N GLU A 6 -49.80 -3.22 41.84
CA GLU A 6 -48.71 -2.33 41.37
C GLU A 6 -47.96 -2.96 40.19
N ARG A 7 -48.10 -2.43 39.00
CA ARG A 7 -47.22 -2.65 37.86
C ARG A 7 -45.90 -1.89 38.07
N ARG A 8 -44.84 -2.60 38.46
CA ARG A 8 -43.47 -2.12 38.40
C ARG A 8 -43.10 -1.86 36.93
N THR A 9 -42.98 -0.62 36.56
CA THR A 9 -42.27 -0.22 35.35
C THR A 9 -40.77 -0.42 35.58
N ALA A 10 -40.19 -1.47 35.00
CA ALA A 10 -38.76 -1.64 34.92
C ALA A 10 -38.20 -0.67 33.88
N GLY A 11 -37.64 0.44 34.37
CA GLY A 11 -36.83 1.35 33.58
C GLY A 11 -35.55 0.67 33.13
N ALA A 12 -35.35 0.57 31.86
CA ALA A 12 -34.14 0.08 31.24
C ALA A 12 -33.03 1.15 31.36
N GLU A 13 -32.34 1.20 32.46
CA GLU A 13 -31.02 1.83 32.55
C GLU A 13 -29.96 0.76 32.19
N GLY A 14 -29.66 0.66 30.91
CA GLY A 14 -28.49 -0.01 30.38
C GLY A 14 -27.23 0.81 30.66
N ALA A 15 -26.85 0.96 31.91
CA ALA A 15 -25.56 1.51 32.27
C ALA A 15 -24.46 0.61 31.72
N VAL A 16 -23.72 1.07 30.73
CA VAL A 16 -22.48 0.47 30.24
C VAL A 16 -21.51 0.43 31.42
N ARG A 17 -21.37 -0.75 32.02
CA ARG A 17 -20.33 -0.98 33.03
C ARG A 17 -18.97 -0.86 32.37
N PRO A 18 -18.06 0.03 32.84
CA PRO A 18 -16.70 0.00 32.38
C PRO A 18 -16.09 -1.34 32.81
N TYR A 19 -15.49 -2.04 31.85
CA TYR A 19 -14.86 -3.34 32.03
C TYR A 19 -13.63 -3.19 32.96
N THR A 20 -13.82 -3.41 34.26
CA THR A 20 -12.76 -3.41 35.26
C THR A 20 -12.49 -4.84 35.71
N ASP A 21 -11.99 -5.71 34.83
CA ASP A 21 -11.35 -6.96 35.20
C ASP A 21 -9.83 -6.79 35.10
N GLY A 22 -9.19 -6.54 36.24
CA GLY A 22 -7.78 -6.13 36.36
C GLY A 22 -6.71 -7.17 35.95
N GLY A 23 -7.08 -8.29 35.38
CA GLY A 23 -6.11 -9.29 34.91
C GLY A 23 -6.40 -9.86 33.51
N ALA A 24 -7.66 -10.10 33.18
CA ALA A 24 -8.07 -10.64 31.87
C ALA A 24 -8.02 -9.60 30.78
N GLY A 25 -8.29 -8.33 31.07
CA GLY A 25 -8.23 -7.22 30.10
C GLY A 25 -6.82 -6.91 29.62
N SER A 26 -5.80 -7.08 30.48
CA SER A 26 -4.40 -6.83 30.10
C SER A 26 -3.88 -7.85 29.08
N ARG A 27 -4.31 -9.11 29.14
CA ARG A 27 -3.91 -10.15 28.16
C ARG A 27 -4.70 -10.05 26.85
N TYR A 28 -5.97 -9.67 26.91
CA TYR A 28 -6.82 -9.58 25.73
C TYR A 28 -6.31 -8.55 24.71
N LYS A 29 -5.84 -7.38 25.13
CA LYS A 29 -5.30 -6.36 24.22
C LYS A 29 -4.15 -6.88 23.37
N TRP A 30 -3.25 -7.72 23.94
CA TRP A 30 -2.14 -8.31 23.21
C TRP A 30 -2.59 -9.43 22.25
N ILE A 31 -3.65 -10.18 22.61
CA ILE A 31 -4.28 -11.14 21.69
C ILE A 31 -4.92 -10.41 20.52
N ALA A 32 -5.64 -9.32 20.76
CA ALA A 32 -6.22 -8.50 19.72
C ALA A 32 -5.12 -7.92 18.81
N LEU A 33 -4.05 -7.38 19.39
CA LEU A 33 -2.92 -6.85 18.63
C LEU A 33 -2.27 -7.91 17.75
N SER A 34 -1.89 -9.06 18.30
CA SER A 34 -1.21 -10.11 17.55
C SER A 34 -2.06 -10.66 16.40
N ASN A 35 -3.37 -10.79 16.61
CA ASN A 35 -4.26 -11.26 15.55
C ASN A 35 -4.49 -10.19 14.45
N THR A 36 -4.74 -8.93 14.84
CA THR A 36 -4.91 -7.84 13.87
C THR A 36 -3.64 -7.54 13.10
N THR A 37 -2.48 -7.66 13.75
CA THR A 37 -1.16 -7.60 13.12
C THR A 37 -0.99 -8.68 12.06
N LEU A 38 -1.43 -9.93 12.35
CA LEU A 38 -1.42 -11.02 11.38
C LEU A 38 -2.31 -10.73 10.16
N GLY A 39 -3.50 -10.15 10.36
CA GLY A 39 -4.40 -9.76 9.27
C GLY A 39 -3.84 -8.66 8.37
N VAL A 40 -3.18 -7.66 8.94
CA VAL A 40 -2.50 -6.61 8.16
C VAL A 40 -1.28 -7.18 7.44
N LEU A 41 -0.51 -8.03 8.12
CA LEU A 41 0.67 -8.66 7.56
C LEU A 41 0.33 -9.50 6.33
N ILE A 42 -0.69 -10.37 6.40
CA ILE A 42 -1.09 -11.21 5.24
C ILE A 42 -1.62 -10.35 4.08
N ALA A 43 -2.37 -9.29 4.36
CA ALA A 43 -2.89 -8.39 3.34
C ALA A 43 -1.77 -7.64 2.61
N THR A 44 -0.73 -7.21 3.34
CA THR A 44 0.42 -6.49 2.77
C THR A 44 1.43 -7.42 2.09
N ILE A 45 1.66 -8.63 2.62
CA ILE A 45 2.41 -9.69 1.93
C ILE A 45 1.79 -9.94 0.55
N ASN A 46 0.46 -10.09 0.48
CA ASN A 46 -0.25 -10.40 -0.76
C ASN A 46 -0.08 -9.30 -1.84
N ILE A 47 0.02 -8.05 -1.46
CA ILE A 47 0.30 -6.95 -2.40
C ILE A 47 1.72 -7.06 -2.95
N SER A 48 2.69 -7.21 -2.07
CA SER A 48 4.12 -7.15 -2.42
C SER A 48 4.61 -8.40 -3.14
N ILE A 49 4.14 -9.58 -2.71
CA ILE A 49 4.48 -10.86 -3.31
C ILE A 49 4.06 -10.91 -4.78
N MET A 50 2.90 -10.29 -5.10
CA MET A 50 2.37 -10.21 -6.44
C MET A 50 3.22 -9.34 -7.36
N LEU A 51 3.75 -8.22 -6.84
CA LEU A 51 4.59 -7.31 -7.62
C LEU A 51 5.88 -7.98 -8.08
N ILE A 52 6.52 -8.75 -7.20
CA ILE A 52 7.83 -9.35 -7.45
C ILE A 52 7.72 -10.64 -8.28
N ALA A 53 6.69 -11.46 -8.04
CA ALA A 53 6.47 -12.74 -8.71
C ALA A 53 5.65 -12.64 -10.01
N LEU A 54 5.33 -11.42 -10.45
CA LEU A 54 4.55 -11.19 -11.68
C LEU A 54 5.13 -11.90 -12.91
N PRO A 55 6.45 -11.88 -13.15
CA PRO A 55 7.07 -12.61 -14.26
C PRO A 55 6.79 -14.11 -14.21
N ASP A 56 6.91 -14.73 -13.05
CA ASP A 56 6.72 -16.16 -12.86
C ASP A 56 5.27 -16.58 -13.09
N ILE A 57 4.33 -15.78 -12.61
CA ILE A 57 2.89 -16.00 -12.82
C ILE A 57 2.55 -15.95 -14.30
N PHE A 58 3.05 -14.95 -15.03
CA PHE A 58 2.76 -14.79 -16.47
C PHE A 58 3.38 -15.90 -17.31
N ARG A 59 4.62 -16.28 -17.01
CA ARG A 59 5.25 -17.46 -17.62
C ARG A 59 4.46 -18.72 -17.30
N GLY A 60 4.02 -18.88 -16.05
CA GLY A 60 3.28 -20.04 -15.58
C GLY A 60 1.89 -20.22 -16.22
N ILE A 61 1.19 -19.13 -16.58
CA ILE A 61 -0.08 -19.20 -17.33
C ILE A 61 0.11 -19.10 -18.85
N GLY A 62 1.34 -18.96 -19.35
CA GLY A 62 1.64 -18.94 -20.78
C GLY A 62 1.10 -17.71 -21.53
N VAL A 63 1.07 -16.55 -20.91
CA VAL A 63 0.62 -15.30 -21.56
C VAL A 63 1.80 -14.60 -22.23
N ASP A 64 1.71 -14.41 -23.54
CA ASP A 64 2.70 -13.66 -24.33
C ASP A 64 2.54 -12.15 -24.10
N PRO A 65 3.54 -11.44 -23.54
CA PRO A 65 3.47 -10.02 -23.27
C PRO A 65 3.46 -9.14 -24.53
N LEU A 66 3.90 -9.67 -25.66
CA LEU A 66 3.97 -8.92 -26.93
C LEU A 66 2.65 -8.90 -27.69
N ARG A 67 1.70 -9.76 -27.34
CA ARG A 67 0.38 -9.74 -27.96
C ARG A 67 -0.41 -8.50 -27.53
N PRO A 68 -1.05 -7.79 -28.47
CA PRO A 68 -1.91 -6.66 -28.16
C PRO A 68 -2.97 -7.02 -27.10
N GLY A 69 -3.14 -6.19 -26.09
CA GLY A 69 -4.11 -6.37 -25.01
C GLY A 69 -3.59 -7.17 -23.80
N ASN A 70 -2.59 -8.03 -23.94
CA ASN A 70 -2.08 -8.82 -22.81
C ASN A 70 -1.37 -7.97 -21.74
N THR A 71 -0.77 -6.85 -22.13
CA THR A 71 -0.15 -5.91 -21.19
C THR A 71 -1.14 -5.24 -20.24
N SER A 72 -2.39 -5.03 -20.66
CA SER A 72 -3.45 -4.54 -19.77
C SER A 72 -3.82 -5.59 -18.71
N LEU A 73 -3.79 -6.88 -19.05
CA LEU A 73 -4.03 -7.97 -18.11
C LEU A 73 -2.99 -8.00 -16.98
N LEU A 74 -1.71 -7.70 -17.30
CA LEU A 74 -0.63 -7.57 -16.31
C LEU A 74 -0.95 -6.50 -15.27
N LEU A 75 -1.32 -5.32 -15.73
CA LEU A 75 -1.66 -4.22 -14.84
C LEU A 75 -2.90 -4.53 -14.01
N TRP A 76 -3.96 -5.09 -14.62
CA TRP A 76 -5.17 -5.45 -13.88
C TRP A 76 -4.95 -6.57 -12.87
N LEU A 77 -4.03 -7.50 -13.12
CA LEU A 77 -3.69 -8.53 -12.15
C LEU A 77 -3.11 -7.96 -10.84
N ILE A 78 -2.32 -6.89 -10.94
CA ILE A 78 -1.81 -6.15 -9.77
C ILE A 78 -2.91 -5.27 -9.16
N MET A 79 -3.56 -4.47 -10.01
CA MET A 79 -4.42 -3.36 -9.57
C MET A 79 -5.78 -3.84 -9.04
N SER A 80 -6.33 -4.95 -9.55
CA SER A 80 -7.67 -5.43 -9.21
C SER A 80 -7.89 -5.60 -7.69
N TYR A 81 -6.97 -6.25 -7.00
CA TYR A 81 -6.99 -6.40 -5.54
C TYR A 81 -6.95 -5.04 -4.83
N MET A 82 -6.04 -4.15 -5.26
CA MET A 82 -5.82 -2.86 -4.62
C MET A 82 -7.00 -1.91 -4.83
N VAL A 83 -7.61 -1.91 -6.03
CA VAL A 83 -8.80 -1.11 -6.35
C VAL A 83 -9.97 -1.50 -5.45
N VAL A 84 -10.26 -2.81 -5.36
CA VAL A 84 -11.34 -3.31 -4.51
C VAL A 84 -11.10 -2.97 -3.05
N THR A 85 -9.86 -3.12 -2.58
CA THR A 85 -9.49 -2.77 -1.21
C THR A 85 -9.67 -1.26 -0.97
N ALA A 86 -9.25 -0.41 -1.91
CA ALA A 86 -9.39 1.05 -1.79
C ALA A 86 -10.85 1.49 -1.71
N VAL A 87 -11.71 0.88 -2.54
CA VAL A 87 -13.14 1.23 -2.62
C VAL A 87 -13.91 0.74 -1.38
N LEU A 88 -13.67 -0.50 -0.96
CA LEU A 88 -14.54 -1.16 0.02
C LEU A 88 -14.10 -1.01 1.49
N VAL A 89 -12.87 -0.51 1.75
CA VAL A 89 -12.36 -0.42 3.13
C VAL A 89 -13.24 0.40 4.06
N VAL A 90 -13.80 1.53 3.60
CA VAL A 90 -14.69 2.37 4.41
C VAL A 90 -16.04 1.70 4.65
N SER A 91 -16.58 1.08 3.60
CA SER A 91 -17.86 0.36 3.68
C SER A 91 -17.79 -0.81 4.64
N PHE A 92 -16.72 -1.60 4.60
CA PHE A 92 -16.53 -2.70 5.53
C PHE A 92 -16.19 -2.25 6.95
N GLY A 93 -15.63 -1.06 7.12
CA GLY A 93 -15.53 -0.42 8.43
C GLY A 93 -16.92 -0.16 9.03
N ARG A 94 -17.84 0.43 8.25
CA ARG A 94 -19.23 0.66 8.68
C ARG A 94 -20.01 -0.62 8.90
N LEU A 95 -19.86 -1.62 8.02
CA LEU A 95 -20.46 -2.93 8.22
C LEU A 95 -19.95 -3.57 9.52
N GLY A 96 -18.69 -3.38 9.87
CA GLY A 96 -18.12 -3.79 11.14
C GLY A 96 -18.80 -3.10 12.34
N ASP A 97 -19.07 -1.81 12.25
CA ASP A 97 -19.76 -1.06 13.30
C ASP A 97 -21.23 -1.51 13.47
N MET A 98 -21.88 -1.94 12.40
CA MET A 98 -23.28 -2.42 12.42
C MET A 98 -23.41 -3.87 12.86
N PHE A 99 -22.63 -4.78 12.30
CA PHE A 99 -22.78 -6.22 12.47
C PHE A 99 -21.79 -6.85 13.45
N GLY A 100 -20.79 -6.09 13.88
CA GLY A 100 -19.71 -6.50 14.78
C GLY A 100 -18.36 -6.57 14.05
N ARG A 101 -17.39 -5.85 14.59
CA ARG A 101 -16.04 -5.69 14.00
C ARG A 101 -15.30 -7.01 13.89
N VAL A 102 -15.38 -7.83 14.94
CA VAL A 102 -14.74 -9.15 14.97
C VAL A 102 -15.40 -10.12 14.00
N ARG A 103 -16.73 -10.07 13.82
CA ARG A 103 -17.43 -10.91 12.86
C ARG A 103 -17.02 -10.58 11.42
N MET A 104 -17.00 -9.29 11.08
CA MET A 104 -16.55 -8.83 9.75
C MET A 104 -15.08 -9.17 9.51
N TYR A 105 -14.24 -9.04 10.51
CA TYR A 105 -12.83 -9.39 10.44
C TYR A 105 -12.62 -10.88 10.19
N ASN A 106 -13.33 -11.77 10.92
CA ASN A 106 -13.25 -13.22 10.73
C ASN A 106 -13.76 -13.64 9.35
N LEU A 107 -14.85 -13.04 8.87
CA LEU A 107 -15.35 -13.28 7.52
C LEU A 107 -14.30 -12.81 6.49
N GLY A 108 -13.61 -11.71 6.75
CA GLY A 108 -12.50 -11.22 5.93
C GLY A 108 -11.38 -12.24 5.77
N PHE A 109 -10.94 -12.88 6.87
CA PHE A 109 -9.97 -13.96 6.82
C PHE A 109 -10.47 -15.16 6.00
N ALA A 110 -11.72 -15.59 6.24
CA ALA A 110 -12.29 -16.73 5.53
C ALA A 110 -12.38 -16.46 4.02
N VAL A 111 -12.92 -15.30 3.61
CA VAL A 111 -13.02 -14.89 2.21
C VAL A 111 -11.63 -14.81 1.58
N PHE A 112 -10.69 -14.12 2.23
CA PHE A 112 -9.32 -13.99 1.74
C PHE A 112 -8.66 -15.36 1.52
N THR A 113 -8.80 -16.28 2.49
CA THR A 113 -8.20 -17.61 2.43
C THR A 113 -8.82 -18.47 1.33
N VAL A 114 -10.16 -18.49 1.21
CA VAL A 114 -10.85 -19.26 0.15
C VAL A 114 -10.38 -18.82 -1.23
N PHE A 115 -10.33 -17.50 -1.49
CA PHE A 115 -9.86 -17.01 -2.79
C PHE A 115 -8.37 -17.17 -3.00
N SER A 116 -7.56 -17.23 -1.94
CA SER A 116 -6.14 -17.62 -2.04
C SER A 116 -5.98 -19.08 -2.49
N VAL A 117 -6.81 -19.97 -1.98
CA VAL A 117 -6.87 -21.37 -2.45
C VAL A 117 -7.28 -21.43 -3.93
N LEU A 118 -8.36 -20.73 -4.32
CA LEU A 118 -8.83 -20.73 -5.71
C LEU A 118 -7.79 -20.16 -6.70
N LEU A 119 -7.00 -19.18 -6.26
CA LEU A 119 -5.87 -18.66 -7.02
C LEU A 119 -4.75 -19.71 -7.17
N SER A 120 -4.43 -20.45 -6.10
CA SER A 120 -3.37 -21.46 -6.11
C SER A 120 -3.71 -22.69 -6.96
N VAL A 121 -4.98 -23.05 -7.10
CA VAL A 121 -5.44 -24.21 -7.90
C VAL A 121 -5.83 -23.84 -9.33
N THR A 122 -5.38 -22.70 -9.85
CA THR A 122 -5.67 -22.25 -11.21
C THR A 122 -5.18 -23.27 -12.25
N TRP A 123 -6.10 -23.79 -13.08
CA TRP A 123 -5.81 -24.75 -14.15
C TRP A 123 -5.89 -24.13 -15.56
N MET A 124 -6.44 -22.92 -15.66
CA MET A 124 -6.60 -22.19 -16.91
C MET A 124 -5.28 -21.61 -17.39
N GLN A 125 -5.11 -21.50 -18.71
CA GLN A 125 -3.93 -20.99 -19.38
C GLN A 125 -4.27 -19.78 -20.27
N GLY A 126 -3.28 -19.00 -20.64
CA GLY A 126 -3.41 -17.85 -21.53
C GLY A 126 -4.31 -16.75 -20.97
N THR A 127 -5.05 -16.10 -21.86
CA THR A 127 -5.97 -15.00 -21.50
C THR A 127 -7.06 -15.43 -20.52
N SER A 128 -7.59 -16.64 -20.66
CA SER A 128 -8.60 -17.19 -19.73
C SER A 128 -8.03 -17.37 -18.32
N GLY A 129 -6.78 -17.82 -18.20
CA GLY A 129 -6.07 -17.92 -16.92
C GLY A 129 -5.87 -16.55 -16.29
N ALA A 130 -5.46 -15.56 -17.06
CA ALA A 130 -5.29 -14.19 -16.58
C ALA A 130 -6.62 -13.58 -16.08
N LEU A 131 -7.70 -13.74 -16.84
CA LEU A 131 -9.03 -13.24 -16.44
C LEU A 131 -9.56 -13.95 -15.18
N TRP A 132 -9.34 -15.27 -15.07
CA TRP A 132 -9.65 -16.01 -13.86
C TRP A 132 -8.90 -15.47 -12.65
N LEU A 133 -7.58 -15.29 -12.77
CA LEU A 133 -6.76 -14.73 -11.70
C LEU A 133 -7.24 -13.33 -11.31
N ILE A 134 -7.54 -12.44 -12.28
CA ILE A 134 -8.06 -11.10 -12.02
C ILE A 134 -9.39 -11.19 -11.26
N GLY A 135 -10.33 -12.04 -11.69
CA GLY A 135 -11.62 -12.24 -11.02
C GLY A 135 -11.47 -12.72 -9.58
N MET A 136 -10.59 -13.73 -9.35
CA MET A 136 -10.33 -14.24 -8.00
C MET A 136 -9.60 -13.20 -7.13
N ARG A 137 -8.73 -12.35 -7.72
CA ARG A 137 -8.07 -11.24 -7.03
C ARG A 137 -9.06 -10.15 -6.59
N VAL A 138 -10.08 -9.85 -7.40
CA VAL A 138 -11.19 -8.96 -7.02
C VAL A 138 -11.87 -9.48 -5.75
N LEU A 139 -12.22 -10.76 -5.73
CA LEU A 139 -12.90 -11.38 -4.59
C LEU A 139 -11.98 -11.53 -3.36
N GLN A 140 -10.70 -11.83 -3.56
CA GLN A 140 -9.70 -11.81 -2.50
C GLN A 140 -9.55 -10.40 -1.90
N GLY A 141 -9.64 -9.35 -2.74
CA GLY A 141 -9.61 -7.95 -2.34
C GLY A 141 -10.76 -7.55 -1.42
N VAL A 142 -11.94 -8.16 -1.58
CA VAL A 142 -13.07 -8.02 -0.63
C VAL A 142 -12.65 -8.48 0.76
N GLY A 143 -12.04 -9.66 0.88
CA GLY A 143 -11.49 -10.17 2.15
C GLY A 143 -10.42 -9.26 2.72
N GLY A 144 -9.49 -8.78 1.89
CA GLY A 144 -8.44 -7.83 2.27
C GLY A 144 -9.01 -6.52 2.82
N ALA A 145 -10.03 -5.97 2.18
CA ALA A 145 -10.72 -4.75 2.65
C ALA A 145 -11.38 -4.96 4.03
N MET A 146 -12.03 -6.10 4.24
CA MET A 146 -12.64 -6.46 5.53
C MET A 146 -11.59 -6.56 6.64
N LEU A 147 -10.44 -7.17 6.36
CA LEU A 147 -9.33 -7.28 7.31
C LEU A 147 -8.75 -5.91 7.67
N MET A 148 -8.41 -5.09 6.68
CA MET A 148 -7.77 -3.79 6.89
C MET A 148 -8.71 -2.80 7.59
N ALA A 149 -9.99 -2.76 7.22
CA ALA A 149 -10.98 -1.86 7.79
C ALA A 149 -11.19 -2.13 9.29
N ASN A 150 -11.36 -3.41 9.65
CA ASN A 150 -11.73 -3.78 11.02
C ASN A 150 -10.51 -3.95 11.95
N SER A 151 -9.30 -4.18 11.42
CA SER A 151 -8.08 -4.31 12.22
C SER A 151 -7.84 -3.11 13.13
N ASN A 152 -7.84 -1.89 12.56
CA ASN A 152 -7.64 -0.66 13.33
C ASN A 152 -8.78 -0.41 14.35
N ALA A 153 -10.01 -0.75 13.98
CA ALA A 153 -11.17 -0.60 14.84
C ALA A 153 -11.12 -1.54 16.05
N ILE A 154 -10.77 -2.81 15.85
CA ILE A 154 -10.58 -3.80 16.92
C ILE A 154 -9.49 -3.35 17.90
N LEU A 155 -8.38 -2.79 17.39
CA LEU A 155 -7.31 -2.26 18.24
C LEU A 155 -7.76 -1.07 19.09
N THR A 156 -8.54 -0.17 18.52
CA THR A 156 -9.07 1.00 19.26
C THR A 156 -10.05 0.61 20.35
N ASP A 157 -10.77 -0.51 20.18
CA ASP A 157 -11.66 -1.06 21.21
C ASP A 157 -10.91 -1.82 22.32
N ALA A 158 -9.85 -2.54 21.93
CA ALA A 158 -9.10 -3.40 22.85
C ALA A 158 -8.10 -2.63 23.74
N PHE A 159 -7.61 -1.46 23.27
CA PHE A 159 -6.58 -0.70 23.95
C PHE A 159 -7.15 0.56 24.63
N PRO A 160 -6.71 0.87 25.88
CA PRO A 160 -7.01 2.12 26.53
C PRO A 160 -6.47 3.31 25.72
N ALA A 161 -7.07 4.49 25.92
CA ALA A 161 -6.81 5.68 25.08
C ALA A 161 -5.33 6.11 25.04
N ASP A 162 -4.62 5.96 26.14
CA ASP A 162 -3.19 6.25 26.31
C ASP A 162 -2.26 5.28 25.57
N GLN A 163 -2.72 4.05 25.24
CA GLN A 163 -1.93 3.00 24.59
C GLN A 163 -2.35 2.73 23.12
N ARG A 164 -3.42 3.38 22.63
CA ARG A 164 -3.89 3.19 21.23
C ARG A 164 -2.85 3.57 20.20
N GLY A 165 -2.09 4.62 20.46
CA GLY A 165 -1.00 5.06 19.57
C GLY A 165 0.06 3.98 19.40
N LEU A 166 0.48 3.33 20.48
CA LEU A 166 1.42 2.21 20.43
C LEU A 166 0.86 1.03 19.63
N ALA A 167 -0.40 0.65 19.89
CA ALA A 167 -1.02 -0.48 19.21
C ALA A 167 -1.14 -0.26 17.70
N LEU A 168 -1.61 0.91 17.28
CA LEU A 168 -1.72 1.29 15.87
C LEU A 168 -0.33 1.43 15.21
N GLY A 169 0.66 1.91 15.95
CA GLY A 169 2.05 1.98 15.51
C GLY A 169 2.64 0.60 15.24
N LEU A 170 2.48 -0.37 16.17
CA LEU A 170 2.93 -1.74 16.00
C LEU A 170 2.22 -2.43 14.81
N ASN A 171 0.92 -2.19 14.65
CA ASN A 171 0.16 -2.69 13.51
C ASN A 171 0.67 -2.13 12.17
N GLN A 172 1.08 -0.86 12.14
CA GLN A 172 1.70 -0.24 10.96
C GLN A 172 3.07 -0.83 10.65
N VAL A 173 3.89 -1.09 11.68
CA VAL A 173 5.20 -1.77 11.55
C VAL A 173 5.01 -3.15 10.93
N ALA A 174 3.98 -3.90 11.35
CA ALA A 174 3.66 -5.18 10.76
C ALA A 174 3.27 -5.08 9.28
N GLY A 175 2.53 -4.05 8.88
CA GLY A 175 2.21 -3.80 7.48
C GLY A 175 3.48 -3.57 6.63
N ILE A 176 4.45 -2.84 7.15
CA ILE A 176 5.72 -2.59 6.48
C ILE A 176 6.56 -3.88 6.40
N ALA A 177 6.66 -4.61 7.51
CA ALA A 177 7.34 -5.90 7.56
C ALA A 177 6.69 -6.91 6.59
N GLY A 178 5.35 -6.91 6.50
CA GLY A 178 4.60 -7.74 5.55
C GLY A 178 4.94 -7.41 4.09
N SER A 179 5.03 -6.12 3.75
CA SER A 179 5.44 -5.73 2.40
C SER A 179 6.83 -6.26 2.04
N PHE A 180 7.74 -6.25 3.00
CA PHE A 180 9.09 -6.74 2.84
C PHE A 180 9.16 -8.28 2.76
N ILE A 181 8.50 -8.96 3.70
CA ILE A 181 8.41 -10.43 3.69
C ILE A 181 7.79 -10.90 2.37
N GLY A 182 6.79 -10.17 1.84
CA GLY A 182 6.15 -10.48 0.57
C GLY A 182 7.12 -10.42 -0.62
N LEU A 183 8.03 -9.43 -0.66
CA LEU A 183 9.05 -9.36 -1.71
C LEU A 183 9.99 -10.57 -1.67
N ILE A 184 10.48 -10.96 -0.49
CA ILE A 184 11.36 -12.12 -0.34
C ILE A 184 10.63 -13.42 -0.69
N LEU A 185 9.43 -13.62 -0.12
CA LEU A 185 8.65 -14.84 -0.38
C LEU A 185 8.27 -14.96 -1.86
N GLY A 186 7.91 -13.84 -2.51
CA GLY A 186 7.60 -13.84 -3.95
C GLY A 186 8.80 -14.21 -4.80
N GLY A 187 9.96 -13.65 -4.48
CA GLY A 187 11.21 -13.96 -5.16
C GLY A 187 11.70 -15.39 -4.94
N LEU A 188 11.39 -15.99 -3.78
CA LEU A 188 11.77 -17.36 -3.46
C LEU A 188 10.79 -18.39 -4.03
N LEU A 189 9.50 -18.14 -3.92
CA LEU A 189 8.44 -19.11 -4.26
C LEU A 189 8.03 -19.04 -5.73
N GLY A 190 8.07 -17.85 -6.35
CA GLY A 190 7.67 -17.64 -7.74
C GLY A 190 8.42 -18.56 -8.72
N PRO A 191 9.75 -18.60 -8.70
CA PRO A 191 10.54 -19.46 -9.58
C PRO A 191 10.35 -20.97 -9.34
N LEU A 192 9.98 -21.38 -8.12
CA LEU A 192 9.72 -22.80 -7.80
C LEU A 192 8.40 -23.28 -8.40
N ASP A 193 7.32 -22.60 -8.04
CA ASP A 193 6.00 -22.71 -8.64
C ASP A 193 5.23 -21.42 -8.33
N TRP A 194 4.81 -20.69 -9.35
CA TRP A 194 4.06 -19.46 -9.21
C TRP A 194 2.77 -19.60 -8.36
N ARG A 195 2.20 -20.79 -8.28
CA ARG A 195 1.02 -21.09 -7.45
C ARG A 195 1.30 -20.97 -5.95
N LEU A 196 2.56 -21.22 -5.53
CA LEU A 196 3.00 -21.10 -4.15
C LEU A 196 2.90 -19.65 -3.64
N VAL A 197 2.98 -18.68 -4.55
CA VAL A 197 2.80 -17.24 -4.24
C VAL A 197 1.43 -16.97 -3.59
N PHE A 198 0.40 -17.68 -4.04
CA PHE A 198 -0.94 -17.59 -3.44
C PHE A 198 -1.11 -18.57 -2.28
N LEU A 199 -0.55 -19.76 -2.40
CA LEU A 199 -0.68 -20.82 -1.40
C LEU A 199 -0.05 -20.44 -0.05
N VAL A 200 1.04 -19.67 -0.04
CA VAL A 200 1.71 -19.21 1.20
C VAL A 200 0.78 -18.43 2.12
N SER A 201 -0.23 -17.75 1.56
CA SER A 201 -1.24 -17.03 2.32
C SER A 201 -2.26 -17.96 2.99
N VAL A 202 -2.43 -19.19 2.52
CA VAL A 202 -3.47 -20.12 3.00
C VAL A 202 -3.22 -20.58 4.43
N PRO A 203 -2.04 -21.12 4.81
CA PRO A 203 -1.80 -21.55 6.19
C PRO A 203 -1.92 -20.38 7.18
N ILE A 204 -1.44 -19.19 6.81
CA ILE A 204 -1.55 -17.99 7.64
C ILE A 204 -3.02 -17.58 7.79
N GLY A 205 -3.79 -17.62 6.70
CA GLY A 205 -5.21 -17.27 6.67
C GLY A 205 -6.06 -18.26 7.47
N VAL A 206 -5.81 -19.57 7.35
CA VAL A 206 -6.48 -20.60 8.17
C VAL A 206 -6.18 -20.40 9.64
N PHE A 207 -4.89 -20.26 10.00
CA PHE A 207 -4.48 -20.02 11.37
C PHE A 207 -5.10 -18.74 11.92
N GLY A 208 -5.06 -17.64 11.16
CA GLY A 208 -5.67 -16.36 11.52
C GLY A 208 -7.17 -16.47 11.75
N THR A 209 -7.89 -17.18 10.86
CA THR A 209 -9.33 -17.42 10.98
C THR A 209 -9.68 -18.18 12.26
N VAL A 210 -9.00 -19.31 12.49
CA VAL A 210 -9.26 -20.16 13.67
C VAL A 210 -8.91 -19.39 14.94
N TRP A 211 -7.77 -18.75 14.98
CA TRP A 211 -7.33 -17.97 16.15
C TRP A 211 -8.25 -16.79 16.43
N ALA A 212 -8.66 -16.05 15.41
CA ALA A 212 -9.59 -14.94 15.56
C ALA A 212 -10.96 -15.43 16.05
N TYR A 213 -11.48 -16.53 15.50
CA TYR A 213 -12.74 -17.12 15.93
C TYR A 213 -12.72 -17.58 17.39
N LEU A 214 -11.60 -18.19 17.86
CA LEU A 214 -11.49 -18.73 19.20
C LEU A 214 -11.17 -17.67 20.26
N LYS A 215 -10.45 -16.61 19.93
CA LYS A 215 -9.85 -15.68 20.91
C LYS A 215 -10.34 -14.25 20.83
N LEU A 216 -10.77 -13.76 19.65
CA LEU A 216 -11.31 -12.41 19.54
C LEU A 216 -12.75 -12.35 20.06
N ARG A 217 -13.04 -11.27 20.78
CA ARG A 217 -14.36 -10.96 21.34
C ARG A 217 -14.87 -9.66 20.76
N ASP A 218 -16.13 -9.59 20.44
CA ASP A 218 -16.78 -8.38 19.94
C ASP A 218 -17.08 -7.47 21.13
N THR A 219 -16.13 -6.59 21.45
CA THR A 219 -16.21 -5.65 22.57
C THR A 219 -16.74 -4.27 22.15
N GLY A 220 -16.87 -4.01 20.84
CA GLY A 220 -17.36 -2.75 20.30
C GLY A 220 -18.85 -2.53 20.52
N VAL A 221 -19.23 -1.29 20.72
CA VAL A 221 -20.65 -0.88 20.74
C VAL A 221 -21.17 -0.86 19.30
N ARG A 222 -22.21 -1.63 19.03
CA ARG A 222 -22.86 -1.64 17.71
C ARG A 222 -23.69 -0.37 17.55
N THR A 223 -23.39 0.37 16.52
CA THR A 223 -24.13 1.58 16.18
C THR A 223 -25.01 1.33 14.95
N PRO A 224 -26.33 1.57 15.04
CA PRO A 224 -27.17 1.51 13.85
C PRO A 224 -26.70 2.55 12.84
N ALA A 225 -26.22 2.12 11.70
CA ALA A 225 -25.79 2.98 10.61
C ALA A 225 -26.46 2.56 9.31
N ARG A 226 -26.60 3.48 8.37
CA ARG A 226 -27.04 3.18 7.01
C ARG A 226 -25.84 3.18 6.07
N LEU A 227 -25.77 2.19 5.20
CA LEU A 227 -24.76 2.16 4.14
C LEU A 227 -25.12 3.17 3.06
N ASP A 228 -24.14 3.97 2.69
CA ASP A 228 -24.25 4.82 1.51
C ASP A 228 -23.92 4.01 0.25
N TRP A 229 -24.92 3.29 -0.29
CA TRP A 229 -24.77 2.51 -1.49
C TRP A 229 -24.41 3.37 -2.71
N TRP A 230 -25.03 4.53 -2.84
CA TRP A 230 -24.82 5.44 -3.98
C TRP A 230 -23.42 6.07 -3.93
N GLY A 231 -22.96 6.49 -2.76
CA GLY A 231 -21.59 6.96 -2.56
C GLY A 231 -20.57 5.87 -2.91
N ASN A 232 -20.77 4.63 -2.42
CA ASN A 232 -19.87 3.51 -2.74
C ASN A 232 -19.83 3.18 -4.23
N VAL A 233 -20.98 3.06 -4.88
CA VAL A 233 -21.09 2.70 -6.30
C VAL A 233 -20.48 3.80 -7.18
N THR A 234 -20.81 5.07 -6.92
CA THR A 234 -20.25 6.18 -7.70
C THR A 234 -18.74 6.34 -7.49
N PHE A 235 -18.25 6.16 -6.27
CA PHE A 235 -16.80 6.14 -6.00
C PHE A 235 -16.10 4.99 -6.74
N ALA A 236 -16.66 3.78 -6.67
CA ALA A 236 -16.11 2.61 -7.36
C ALA A 236 -16.06 2.81 -8.87
N ILE A 237 -17.18 3.20 -9.48
CA ILE A 237 -17.27 3.42 -10.93
C ILE A 237 -16.30 4.53 -11.37
N GLY A 238 -16.29 5.66 -10.64
CA GLY A 238 -15.41 6.77 -10.96
C GLY A 238 -13.94 6.41 -10.90
N LEU A 239 -13.50 5.70 -9.83
CA LEU A 239 -12.11 5.27 -9.67
C LEU A 239 -11.72 4.22 -10.73
N ILE A 240 -12.58 3.22 -10.98
CA ILE A 240 -12.33 2.19 -12.00
C ILE A 240 -12.26 2.82 -13.39
N ALA A 241 -13.14 3.77 -13.71
CA ALA A 241 -13.15 4.43 -15.00
C ALA A 241 -11.86 5.24 -15.24
N VAL A 242 -11.39 6.02 -14.24
CA VAL A 242 -10.11 6.75 -14.32
C VAL A 242 -8.95 5.78 -14.51
N LEU A 243 -8.89 4.71 -13.73
CA LEU A 243 -7.81 3.71 -13.82
C LEU A 243 -7.83 2.97 -15.15
N SER A 244 -9.02 2.63 -15.66
CA SER A 244 -9.18 2.04 -17.00
C SER A 244 -8.68 3.01 -18.07
N GLY A 245 -9.05 4.29 -17.99
CA GLY A 245 -8.54 5.32 -18.89
C GLY A 245 -7.02 5.38 -18.90
N ILE A 246 -6.37 5.39 -17.73
CA ILE A 246 -4.91 5.38 -17.62
C ILE A 246 -4.33 4.08 -18.20
N THR A 247 -4.89 2.91 -17.87
CA THR A 247 -4.38 1.60 -18.30
C THR A 247 -4.49 1.40 -19.82
N TYR A 248 -5.56 1.88 -20.43
CA TYR A 248 -5.74 1.79 -21.89
C TYR A 248 -5.09 2.96 -22.64
N GLY A 249 -4.86 4.10 -21.99
CA GLY A 249 -4.14 5.24 -22.57
C GLY A 249 -2.69 4.95 -22.91
N ILE A 250 -2.06 3.97 -22.26
CA ILE A 250 -0.69 3.53 -22.58
C ILE A 250 -0.61 2.50 -23.72
N GLN A 251 -1.76 1.98 -24.21
CA GLN A 251 -1.80 1.02 -25.30
C GLN A 251 -1.77 1.76 -26.66
N PRO A 252 -1.12 1.21 -27.70
CA PRO A 252 -1.13 1.81 -29.03
C PRO A 252 -2.54 1.98 -29.58
N TYR A 253 -2.82 3.12 -30.22
CA TYR A 253 -4.10 3.39 -30.88
C TYR A 253 -3.93 4.30 -32.09
N GLY A 254 -4.61 3.97 -33.21
CA GLY A 254 -4.66 4.84 -34.37
C GLY A 254 -3.29 5.10 -35.03
N GLY A 255 -2.35 4.16 -34.96
CA GLY A 255 -0.98 4.32 -35.48
C GLY A 255 -0.04 5.11 -34.56
N GLN A 256 -0.53 5.60 -33.41
CA GLN A 256 0.30 6.23 -32.40
C GLN A 256 0.81 5.19 -31.40
N THR A 257 1.98 5.44 -30.80
CA THR A 257 2.61 4.57 -29.80
C THR A 257 1.81 4.52 -28.48
N MET A 258 0.92 5.49 -28.25
CA MET A 258 0.06 5.59 -27.07
C MET A 258 -1.38 5.96 -27.47
N GLY A 259 -2.35 5.53 -26.68
CA GLY A 259 -3.78 5.68 -26.95
C GLY A 259 -4.47 6.85 -26.23
N TRP A 260 -3.74 7.87 -25.82
CA TRP A 260 -4.34 9.03 -25.13
C TRP A 260 -5.35 9.79 -26.00
N GLY A 261 -5.21 9.73 -27.33
CA GLY A 261 -6.17 10.27 -28.29
C GLY A 261 -7.38 9.35 -28.55
N ASN A 262 -7.47 8.18 -27.95
CA ASN A 262 -8.60 7.26 -28.12
C ASN A 262 -9.87 7.87 -27.47
N PRO A 263 -10.97 8.05 -28.21
CA PRO A 263 -12.21 8.59 -27.64
C PRO A 263 -12.73 7.82 -26.43
N ALA A 264 -12.56 6.49 -26.41
CA ALA A 264 -12.97 5.66 -25.26
C ALA A 264 -12.11 5.95 -24.00
N VAL A 265 -10.80 6.22 -24.16
CA VAL A 265 -9.90 6.61 -23.06
C VAL A 265 -10.30 7.98 -22.52
N ILE A 266 -10.52 8.95 -23.42
CA ILE A 266 -10.96 10.30 -23.02
C ILE A 266 -12.31 10.23 -22.32
N ALA A 267 -13.27 9.47 -22.86
CA ALA A 267 -14.58 9.27 -22.25
C ALA A 267 -14.50 8.60 -20.87
N ALA A 268 -13.63 7.58 -20.72
CA ALA A 268 -13.43 6.90 -19.43
C ALA A 268 -12.82 7.84 -18.38
N MET A 269 -11.81 8.65 -18.76
CA MET A 269 -11.19 9.59 -17.83
C MET A 269 -12.12 10.76 -17.48
N ALA A 270 -12.70 11.42 -18.47
CA ALA A 270 -13.63 12.54 -18.23
C ALA A 270 -14.90 12.07 -17.51
N GLY A 271 -15.48 10.95 -17.94
CA GLY A 271 -16.63 10.33 -17.31
C GLY A 271 -16.33 9.88 -15.88
N GLY A 272 -15.16 9.25 -15.66
CA GLY A 272 -14.70 8.86 -14.32
C GLY A 272 -14.57 10.04 -13.36
N VAL A 273 -13.93 11.13 -13.80
CA VAL A 273 -13.84 12.39 -13.02
C VAL A 273 -15.21 12.99 -12.77
N ALA A 274 -16.10 13.01 -13.77
CA ALA A 274 -17.47 13.49 -13.61
C ALA A 274 -18.25 12.66 -12.57
N VAL A 275 -18.14 11.32 -12.61
CA VAL A 275 -18.77 10.43 -11.64
C VAL A 275 -18.20 10.63 -10.23
N LEU A 276 -16.87 10.88 -10.07
CA LEU A 276 -16.30 11.29 -8.78
C LEU A 276 -16.83 12.66 -8.30
N GLY A 277 -17.11 13.57 -9.23
CA GLY A 277 -17.83 14.82 -8.93
C GLY A 277 -19.25 14.56 -8.41
N VAL A 278 -19.99 13.67 -9.08
CA VAL A 278 -21.32 13.21 -8.63
C VAL A 278 -21.24 12.55 -7.25
N PHE A 279 -20.24 11.72 -7.00
CA PHE A 279 -19.94 11.16 -5.67
C PHE A 279 -19.82 12.27 -4.61
N CYS A 280 -19.05 13.31 -4.85
CA CYS A 280 -18.95 14.45 -3.90
C CYS A 280 -20.28 15.17 -3.67
N VAL A 281 -21.15 15.26 -4.69
CA VAL A 281 -22.50 15.83 -4.55
C VAL A 281 -23.39 14.93 -3.70
N ILE A 282 -23.35 13.62 -3.92
CA ILE A 282 -24.11 12.62 -3.13
C ILE A 282 -23.68 12.70 -1.67
N GLU A 283 -22.38 12.67 -1.38
CA GLU A 283 -21.80 12.73 -0.03
C GLU A 283 -22.22 14.01 0.75
N ASN A 284 -22.46 15.12 0.05
CA ASN A 284 -22.96 16.33 0.67
C ASN A 284 -24.47 16.32 0.97
N ARG A 285 -25.23 15.38 0.37
CA ARG A 285 -26.71 15.34 0.50
C ARG A 285 -27.21 14.19 1.36
N VAL A 286 -26.42 13.11 1.50
CA VAL A 286 -26.80 11.93 2.27
C VAL A 286 -26.65 12.20 3.76
N ALA A 287 -27.65 11.77 4.56
CA ALA A 287 -27.65 11.98 6.01
C ALA A 287 -26.51 11.27 6.75
N GLN A 288 -26.03 10.14 6.21
CA GLN A 288 -24.91 9.38 6.76
C GLN A 288 -23.88 9.09 5.64
N PRO A 289 -23.12 10.11 5.24
CA PRO A 289 -22.17 9.98 4.13
C PRO A 289 -21.04 9.01 4.43
N MET A 290 -20.48 8.37 3.39
CA MET A 290 -19.27 7.54 3.50
C MET A 290 -18.07 8.40 3.92
N PHE A 291 -17.94 9.57 3.28
CA PHE A 291 -16.97 10.59 3.62
C PHE A 291 -17.66 11.81 4.23
N HIS A 292 -17.33 12.16 5.46
CA HIS A 292 -17.75 13.42 6.04
C HIS A 292 -16.94 14.58 5.44
N LEU A 293 -17.39 15.10 4.29
CA LEU A 293 -16.70 16.18 3.58
C LEU A 293 -16.51 17.43 4.44
N GLY A 294 -17.35 17.62 5.47
CA GLY A 294 -17.17 18.68 6.47
C GLY A 294 -15.84 18.64 7.20
N LEU A 295 -15.18 17.47 7.33
CA LEU A 295 -13.86 17.35 7.94
C LEU A 295 -12.77 18.06 7.15
N PHE A 296 -12.96 18.22 5.85
CA PHE A 296 -12.02 18.95 4.99
C PHE A 296 -12.03 20.47 5.24
N ARG A 297 -12.96 20.99 6.03
CA ARG A 297 -12.89 22.37 6.53
C ARG A 297 -11.82 22.55 7.61
N ILE A 298 -11.39 21.46 8.25
CA ILE A 298 -10.32 21.49 9.23
C ILE A 298 -8.97 21.53 8.47
N ARG A 299 -8.31 22.68 8.50
CA ARG A 299 -7.07 22.94 7.75
C ARG A 299 -5.99 21.87 7.98
N ALA A 300 -5.80 21.44 9.22
CA ALA A 300 -4.80 20.43 9.57
C ALA A 300 -5.15 19.05 9.01
N PHE A 301 -6.45 18.68 9.00
CA PHE A 301 -6.94 17.44 8.40
C PHE A 301 -6.73 17.43 6.88
N THR A 302 -7.16 18.50 6.21
CA THR A 302 -7.05 18.62 4.74
C THR A 302 -5.61 18.62 4.28
N ALA A 303 -4.77 19.48 4.85
CA ALA A 303 -3.36 19.58 4.51
C ALA A 303 -2.62 18.24 4.77
N GLY A 304 -2.94 17.57 5.88
CA GLY A 304 -2.37 16.25 6.20
C GLY A 304 -2.79 15.17 5.22
N ASN A 305 -4.07 15.12 4.80
CA ASN A 305 -4.54 14.13 3.84
C ASN A 305 -4.04 14.41 2.41
N VAL A 306 -3.98 15.67 1.98
CA VAL A 306 -3.37 16.06 0.70
C VAL A 306 -1.89 15.67 0.66
N ALA A 307 -1.14 15.97 1.72
CA ALA A 307 0.25 15.54 1.83
C ALA A 307 0.40 14.01 1.81
N SER A 308 -0.50 13.27 2.50
CA SER A 308 -0.53 11.80 2.46
C SER A 308 -0.82 11.23 1.08
N LEU A 309 -1.78 11.83 0.36
CA LEU A 309 -2.14 11.44 -0.99
C LEU A 309 -0.95 11.61 -1.94
N LEU A 310 -0.29 12.77 -1.91
CA LEU A 310 0.85 13.06 -2.75
C LEU A 310 2.07 12.19 -2.40
N ALA A 311 2.34 11.95 -1.12
CA ALA A 311 3.38 11.03 -0.68
C ALA A 311 3.12 9.59 -1.12
N ALA A 312 1.85 9.14 -1.08
CA ALA A 312 1.45 7.82 -1.55
C ALA A 312 1.56 7.71 -3.09
N LEU A 313 1.26 8.80 -3.82
CA LEU A 313 1.51 8.87 -5.26
C LEU A 313 2.99 8.69 -5.59
N GLY A 314 3.90 9.37 -4.90
CA GLY A 314 5.34 9.22 -5.13
C GLY A 314 5.88 7.83 -4.76
N ARG A 315 5.38 7.22 -3.67
CA ARG A 315 5.89 5.94 -3.16
C ARG A 315 5.39 4.72 -3.96
N GLY A 316 4.10 4.69 -4.31
CA GLY A 316 3.50 3.51 -4.95
C GLY A 316 4.14 3.18 -6.29
N GLY A 317 4.36 4.20 -7.13
CA GLY A 317 5.02 4.06 -8.42
C GLY A 317 6.50 3.73 -8.31
N LEU A 318 7.20 4.30 -7.31
CA LEU A 318 8.62 4.00 -7.08
C LEU A 318 8.85 2.49 -6.88
N MET A 319 8.08 1.85 -6.00
CA MET A 319 8.22 0.41 -5.74
C MET A 319 8.10 -0.41 -7.03
N PHE A 320 7.13 -0.09 -7.86
CA PHE A 320 6.90 -0.78 -9.13
C PHE A 320 8.04 -0.57 -10.13
N ILE A 321 8.49 0.68 -10.28
CA ILE A 321 9.61 1.02 -11.19
C ILE A 321 10.92 0.37 -10.74
N LEU A 322 11.22 0.38 -9.44
CA LEU A 322 12.43 -0.26 -8.91
C LEU A 322 12.46 -1.76 -9.21
N ILE A 323 11.31 -2.44 -9.12
CA ILE A 323 11.20 -3.85 -9.49
C ILE A 323 11.53 -4.04 -10.98
N ILE A 324 10.95 -3.23 -11.86
CA ILE A 324 11.22 -3.31 -13.31
C ILE A 324 12.70 -3.00 -13.60
N TRP A 325 13.25 -1.98 -12.99
CA TRP A 325 14.66 -1.59 -13.17
C TRP A 325 15.61 -2.70 -12.73
N LEU A 326 15.39 -3.27 -11.55
CA LEU A 326 16.23 -4.36 -11.03
C LEU A 326 16.04 -5.66 -11.81
N GLN A 327 14.80 -6.16 -11.93
CA GLN A 327 14.55 -7.47 -12.57
C GLN A 327 14.71 -7.42 -14.09
N GLY A 328 14.23 -6.36 -14.73
CA GLY A 328 14.20 -6.28 -16.19
C GLY A 328 15.52 -5.83 -16.81
N ILE A 329 16.34 -5.03 -16.10
CA ILE A 329 17.50 -4.38 -16.69
C ILE A 329 18.79 -4.65 -15.93
N TRP A 330 18.85 -4.27 -14.64
CA TRP A 330 20.11 -4.23 -13.91
C TRP A 330 20.65 -5.63 -13.58
N LEU A 331 19.84 -6.51 -12.99
CA LEU A 331 20.26 -7.87 -12.60
C LEU A 331 20.69 -8.74 -13.81
N PRO A 332 19.91 -8.78 -14.92
CA PRO A 332 20.34 -9.54 -16.10
C PRO A 332 21.67 -9.06 -16.68
N ARG A 333 21.94 -7.75 -16.63
CA ARG A 333 23.23 -7.18 -17.09
C ARG A 333 24.40 -7.52 -16.17
N HIS A 334 24.13 -7.86 -14.90
CA HIS A 334 25.13 -8.29 -13.92
C HIS A 334 25.24 -9.82 -13.80
N GLY A 335 24.71 -10.57 -14.79
CA GLY A 335 24.90 -12.01 -14.89
C GLY A 335 23.88 -12.86 -14.13
N TYR A 336 22.90 -12.25 -13.44
CA TYR A 336 21.85 -13.00 -12.75
C TYR A 336 20.92 -13.70 -13.73
N GLY A 337 20.54 -14.94 -13.44
CA GLY A 337 19.51 -15.67 -14.17
C GLY A 337 18.13 -15.06 -13.96
N PHE A 338 17.25 -15.10 -14.97
CA PHE A 338 15.91 -14.55 -14.83
C PHE A 338 15.08 -15.20 -13.72
N GLU A 339 15.37 -16.43 -13.35
CA GLU A 339 14.73 -17.11 -12.20
C GLU A 339 15.23 -16.58 -10.86
N GLU A 340 16.43 -15.99 -10.81
CA GLU A 340 17.03 -15.43 -9.60
C GLU A 340 16.68 -13.95 -9.41
N THR A 341 16.33 -13.25 -10.51
CA THR A 341 16.09 -11.79 -10.46
C THR A 341 14.98 -11.38 -9.51
N PRO A 342 13.87 -12.12 -9.30
CA PRO A 342 12.85 -11.72 -8.34
C PRO A 342 13.37 -11.71 -6.89
N LEU A 343 14.12 -12.74 -6.48
CA LEU A 343 14.69 -12.83 -5.13
C LEU A 343 15.70 -11.69 -4.89
N TRP A 344 16.65 -11.52 -5.82
CA TRP A 344 17.69 -10.50 -5.65
C TRP A 344 17.15 -9.08 -5.73
N ALA A 345 16.13 -8.82 -6.56
CA ALA A 345 15.45 -7.52 -6.57
C ALA A 345 14.81 -7.23 -5.21
N GLY A 346 14.14 -8.21 -4.60
CA GLY A 346 13.60 -8.08 -3.24
C GLY A 346 14.68 -7.76 -2.21
N ILE A 347 15.82 -8.49 -2.24
CA ILE A 347 16.95 -8.27 -1.34
C ILE A 347 17.58 -6.88 -1.54
N TYR A 348 17.76 -6.46 -2.80
CA TYR A 348 18.39 -5.17 -3.12
C TYR A 348 17.51 -3.96 -2.81
N MET A 349 16.22 -4.16 -2.60
CA MET A 349 15.28 -3.14 -2.10
C MET A 349 15.20 -3.08 -0.56
N LEU A 350 15.91 -3.96 0.19
CA LEU A 350 15.96 -3.97 1.66
C LEU A 350 16.29 -2.61 2.29
N PRO A 351 17.28 -1.87 1.80
CA PRO A 351 17.67 -0.61 2.41
C PRO A 351 16.51 0.39 2.53
N LEU A 352 15.62 0.44 1.53
CA LEU A 352 14.42 1.26 1.55
C LEU A 352 13.52 0.95 2.77
N THR A 353 13.29 -0.34 3.00
CA THR A 353 12.42 -0.80 4.09
C THR A 353 13.07 -0.62 5.45
N ILE A 354 14.37 -0.88 5.56
CA ILE A 354 15.15 -0.69 6.79
C ILE A 354 15.12 0.80 7.18
N GLY A 355 15.37 1.70 6.22
CA GLY A 355 15.31 3.15 6.46
C GLY A 355 13.94 3.59 7.01
N PHE A 356 12.85 3.10 6.39
CA PHE A 356 11.50 3.40 6.84
C PHE A 356 11.21 2.86 8.25
N LEU A 357 11.61 1.61 8.53
CA LEU A 357 11.39 0.95 9.81
C LEU A 357 12.10 1.64 10.97
N LEU A 358 13.33 2.12 10.73
CA LEU A 358 14.11 2.84 11.73
C LEU A 358 13.58 4.25 11.98
N ALA A 359 13.24 4.98 10.90
CA ALA A 359 12.83 6.38 10.98
C ALA A 359 11.39 6.56 11.49
N GLY A 360 10.49 5.60 11.24
CA GLY A 360 9.07 5.70 11.62
C GLY A 360 8.84 5.89 13.11
N PRO A 361 9.31 4.99 13.99
CA PRO A 361 9.17 5.13 15.44
C PRO A 361 9.93 6.34 15.99
N PHE A 362 11.15 6.59 15.51
CA PHE A 362 11.95 7.74 15.91
C PHE A 362 11.24 9.05 15.61
N SER A 363 10.72 9.21 14.40
CA SER A 363 10.02 10.44 13.99
C SER A 363 8.71 10.65 14.73
N GLY A 364 7.99 9.57 15.07
CA GLY A 364 6.81 9.62 15.91
C GLY A 364 7.14 10.24 17.28
N TRP A 365 8.12 9.66 17.98
CA TRP A 365 8.58 10.17 19.27
C TRP A 365 9.09 11.62 19.18
N ALA A 366 9.93 11.92 18.18
CA ALA A 366 10.50 13.25 18.01
C ALA A 366 9.42 14.30 17.66
N SER A 367 8.40 13.92 16.91
CA SER A 367 7.30 14.82 16.54
C SER A 367 6.41 15.22 17.70
N ASP A 368 6.28 14.37 18.72
CA ASP A 368 5.55 14.70 19.94
C ASP A 368 6.24 15.83 20.71
N ARG A 369 7.57 15.87 20.66
CA ARG A 369 8.39 16.88 21.34
C ARG A 369 8.59 18.16 20.53
N PHE A 370 8.93 18.02 19.24
CA PHE A 370 9.35 19.15 18.39
C PHE A 370 8.27 19.59 17.38
N GLY A 371 7.14 18.88 17.33
CA GLY A 371 6.03 19.17 16.43
C GLY A 371 6.11 18.41 15.10
N ALA A 372 4.95 17.94 14.64
CA ALA A 372 4.83 17.10 13.42
C ALA A 372 5.16 17.84 12.12
N ARG A 373 5.00 19.17 12.08
CA ARG A 373 5.19 20.00 10.88
C ARG A 373 6.63 19.90 10.36
N THR A 374 7.63 20.07 11.23
CA THR A 374 9.05 20.07 10.86
C THR A 374 9.48 18.72 10.28
N PHE A 375 9.13 17.63 10.97
CA PHE A 375 9.51 16.28 10.52
C PHE A 375 8.79 15.88 9.23
N ALA A 376 7.49 16.15 9.12
CA ALA A 376 6.74 15.80 7.92
C ALA A 376 7.21 16.62 6.69
N THR A 377 7.48 17.90 6.84
CA THR A 377 8.00 18.73 5.75
C THR A 377 9.42 18.34 5.39
N GLY A 378 10.33 18.20 6.39
CA GLY A 378 11.70 17.77 6.16
C GLY A 378 11.78 16.39 5.51
N GLY A 379 10.91 15.45 5.92
CA GLY A 379 10.80 14.14 5.29
C GLY A 379 10.43 14.22 3.79
N MET A 380 9.47 15.09 3.42
CA MET A 380 9.09 15.25 2.00
C MET A 380 10.18 15.95 1.17
N LEU A 381 10.86 16.92 1.72
CA LEU A 381 12.00 17.56 1.04
C LEU A 381 13.17 16.57 0.86
N LEU A 382 13.46 15.77 1.87
CA LEU A 382 14.48 14.73 1.78
C LEU A 382 14.08 13.64 0.75
N ALA A 383 12.78 13.27 0.68
CA ALA A 383 12.28 12.36 -0.34
C ALA A 383 12.45 12.95 -1.74
N ALA A 384 12.11 14.22 -1.95
CA ALA A 384 12.34 14.88 -3.23
C ALA A 384 13.84 14.86 -3.61
N ALA A 385 14.75 15.16 -2.68
CA ALA A 385 16.19 15.09 -2.92
C ALA A 385 16.67 13.68 -3.28
N THR A 386 16.08 12.62 -2.69
CA THR A 386 16.43 11.24 -3.07
C THR A 386 15.89 10.86 -4.45
N PHE A 387 14.75 11.41 -4.90
CA PHE A 387 14.28 11.21 -6.27
C PHE A 387 15.20 11.90 -7.29
N VAL A 388 15.69 13.11 -6.99
CA VAL A 388 16.74 13.76 -7.80
C VAL A 388 18.00 12.88 -7.86
N ALA A 389 18.45 12.34 -6.73
CA ALA A 389 19.61 11.46 -6.71
C ALA A 389 19.40 10.15 -7.48
N LEU A 390 18.16 9.60 -7.54
CA LEU A 390 17.83 8.44 -8.35
C LEU A 390 17.80 8.79 -9.84
N GLU A 391 17.38 9.99 -10.21
CA GLU A 391 17.33 10.48 -11.59
C GLU A 391 18.74 10.66 -12.17
N GLU A 392 19.66 11.20 -11.40
CA GLU A 392 21.08 11.39 -11.79
C GLU A 392 21.86 10.07 -11.82
N LEU A 393 21.28 8.97 -11.29
CA LEU A 393 21.96 7.70 -11.24
C LEU A 393 21.95 7.02 -12.62
N PRO A 394 23.10 6.58 -13.15
CA PRO A 394 23.12 5.85 -14.41
C PRO A 394 22.32 4.55 -14.31
N VAL A 395 21.64 4.13 -15.38
CA VAL A 395 20.83 2.90 -15.38
C VAL A 395 21.65 1.68 -14.96
N ASN A 396 22.96 1.69 -15.24
CA ASN A 396 23.93 0.68 -14.79
C ASN A 396 24.73 1.19 -13.59
N PHE A 397 24.05 1.40 -12.50
CA PHE A 397 24.58 1.98 -11.26
C PHE A 397 25.48 1.01 -10.46
N GLY A 398 26.30 1.58 -9.56
CA GLY A 398 26.95 0.82 -8.48
C GLY A 398 25.99 0.58 -7.32
N TYR A 399 25.79 -0.66 -6.92
CA TYR A 399 24.82 -1.01 -5.87
C TYR A 399 24.98 -0.24 -4.55
N PRO A 400 26.19 0.01 -4.00
CA PRO A 400 26.31 0.73 -2.72
C PRO A 400 25.70 2.13 -2.74
N VAL A 401 25.83 2.86 -3.86
CA VAL A 401 25.24 4.20 -4.02
C VAL A 401 23.72 4.10 -4.07
N PHE A 402 23.20 3.19 -4.89
CA PHE A 402 21.77 2.93 -5.00
C PHE A 402 21.16 2.52 -3.64
N ALA A 403 21.81 1.60 -2.92
CA ALA A 403 21.38 1.18 -1.59
C ALA A 403 21.35 2.34 -0.58
N GLY A 404 22.37 3.22 -0.63
CA GLY A 404 22.42 4.44 0.18
C GLY A 404 21.26 5.39 -0.12
N ILE A 405 20.96 5.64 -1.40
CA ILE A 405 19.83 6.49 -1.81
C ILE A 405 18.50 5.86 -1.35
N LEU A 406 18.30 4.55 -1.52
CA LEU A 406 17.10 3.87 -1.07
C LEU A 406 16.94 3.91 0.45
N LEU A 407 18.03 3.75 1.21
CA LEU A 407 18.00 3.85 2.67
C LEU A 407 17.54 5.24 3.10
N VAL A 408 18.10 6.29 2.50
CA VAL A 408 17.73 7.68 2.78
C VAL A 408 16.29 7.98 2.35
N ASN A 409 15.83 7.44 1.22
CA ASN A 409 14.43 7.55 0.79
C ASN A 409 13.49 6.88 1.80
N GLY A 410 13.84 5.70 2.30
CA GLY A 410 13.10 5.02 3.37
C GLY A 410 13.03 5.86 4.64
N ILE A 411 14.15 6.44 5.07
CA ILE A 411 14.21 7.37 6.21
C ILE A 411 13.30 8.58 5.98
N ALA A 412 13.36 9.19 4.80
CA ALA A 412 12.55 10.35 4.42
C ALA A 412 11.04 10.06 4.54
N MET A 413 10.62 8.91 4.02
CA MET A 413 9.22 8.47 4.11
C MET A 413 8.79 8.12 5.54
N GLY A 414 9.69 7.56 6.35
CA GLY A 414 9.46 7.31 7.78
C GLY A 414 9.30 8.62 8.57
N LEU A 415 10.16 9.61 8.30
CA LEU A 415 10.07 10.96 8.90
C LEU A 415 8.76 11.67 8.57
N PHE A 416 8.16 11.39 7.42
CA PHE A 416 6.88 11.95 7.02
C PHE A 416 5.69 11.20 7.62
N SER A 417 5.64 9.88 7.47
CA SER A 417 4.43 9.06 7.62
C SER A 417 3.86 9.10 9.03
N SER A 418 4.69 8.86 10.06
CA SER A 418 4.26 8.77 11.46
C SER A 418 3.79 10.12 12.01
N PRO A 419 4.56 11.22 11.91
CA PRO A 419 4.11 12.54 12.37
C PRO A 419 2.89 13.05 11.63
N ASN A 420 2.79 12.79 10.32
CA ASN A 420 1.65 13.24 9.53
C ASN A 420 0.35 12.55 9.97
N ARG A 421 0.39 11.22 10.20
CA ARG A 421 -0.77 10.46 10.68
C ARG A 421 -1.20 10.90 12.07
N ALA A 422 -0.26 11.09 12.99
CA ALA A 422 -0.54 11.60 14.33
C ALA A 422 -1.21 12.98 14.29
N ALA A 423 -0.69 13.88 13.45
CA ALA A 423 -1.26 15.23 13.31
C ALA A 423 -2.67 15.22 12.70
N ILE A 424 -2.95 14.36 11.70
CA ILE A 424 -4.30 14.19 11.15
C ILE A 424 -5.26 13.74 12.25
N MET A 425 -4.91 12.71 13.02
CA MET A 425 -5.78 12.16 14.06
C MET A 425 -5.99 13.12 15.23
N ASN A 426 -4.96 13.87 15.61
CA ASN A 426 -5.04 14.86 16.70
C ASN A 426 -5.82 16.11 16.32
N SER A 427 -6.02 16.38 15.02
CA SER A 427 -6.84 17.49 14.54
C SER A 427 -8.35 17.22 14.62
N LEU A 428 -8.75 15.98 14.87
CA LEU A 428 -10.15 15.56 14.88
C LEU A 428 -10.71 15.38 16.30
N PRO A 429 -12.01 15.67 16.49
CA PRO A 429 -12.72 15.29 17.69
C PRO A 429 -12.62 13.78 17.93
N PRO A 430 -12.59 13.32 19.20
CA PRO A 430 -12.42 11.90 19.53
C PRO A 430 -13.46 10.97 18.88
N ASP A 431 -14.69 11.41 18.74
CA ASP A 431 -15.83 10.72 18.12
C ASP A 431 -15.71 10.59 16.59
N GLN A 432 -14.93 11.46 15.93
CA GLN A 432 -14.76 11.48 14.46
C GLN A 432 -13.44 10.88 13.99
N ARG A 433 -12.55 10.49 14.90
CA ARG A 433 -11.23 9.91 14.56
C ARG A 433 -11.33 8.62 13.75
N GLY A 434 -12.34 7.79 14.01
CA GLY A 434 -12.59 6.56 13.25
C GLY A 434 -12.92 6.84 11.78
N VAL A 435 -13.84 7.76 11.53
CA VAL A 435 -14.22 8.21 10.19
C VAL A 435 -13.03 8.85 9.48
N GLY A 436 -12.29 9.73 10.18
CA GLY A 436 -11.11 10.38 9.62
C GLY A 436 -9.99 9.40 9.26
N ALA A 437 -9.79 8.34 10.06
CA ALA A 437 -8.85 7.27 9.75
C ALA A 437 -9.26 6.48 8.49
N GLY A 438 -10.55 6.17 8.35
CA GLY A 438 -11.11 5.54 7.16
C GLY A 438 -10.87 6.38 5.90
N ILE A 439 -11.21 7.67 5.93
CA ILE A 439 -10.95 8.62 4.84
C ILE A 439 -9.45 8.62 4.46
N SER A 440 -8.56 8.77 5.45
CA SER A 440 -7.11 8.80 5.21
C SER A 440 -6.61 7.49 4.57
N THR A 441 -7.12 6.34 5.01
CA THR A 441 -6.74 5.03 4.45
C THR A 441 -7.21 4.88 3.00
N THR A 442 -8.45 5.28 2.70
CA THR A 442 -8.97 5.26 1.32
C THR A 442 -8.16 6.18 0.40
N PHE A 443 -7.83 7.39 0.86
CA PHE A 443 -6.97 8.31 0.10
C PHE A 443 -5.61 7.69 -0.20
N GLN A 444 -4.96 7.07 0.78
CA GLN A 444 -3.67 6.41 0.59
C GLN A 444 -3.75 5.22 -0.38
N ASN A 445 -4.75 4.36 -0.22
CA ASN A 445 -4.91 3.21 -1.09
C ASN A 445 -5.23 3.62 -2.53
N SER A 446 -6.16 4.56 -2.73
CA SER A 446 -6.50 5.11 -4.05
C SER A 446 -5.30 5.78 -4.70
N ALA A 447 -4.52 6.57 -3.93
CA ALA A 447 -3.31 7.20 -4.43
C ALA A 447 -2.24 6.18 -4.83
N THR A 448 -2.08 5.09 -4.08
CA THR A 448 -1.12 4.03 -4.42
C THR A 448 -1.49 3.35 -5.73
N VAL A 449 -2.77 3.07 -5.95
CA VAL A 449 -3.26 2.48 -7.20
C VAL A 449 -3.06 3.43 -8.38
N LEU A 450 -3.47 4.69 -8.24
CA LEU A 450 -3.26 5.74 -9.24
C LEU A 450 -1.78 5.94 -9.55
N SER A 451 -0.93 5.86 -8.54
CA SER A 451 0.52 6.00 -8.67
C SER A 451 1.13 4.99 -9.64
N ILE A 452 0.78 3.72 -9.52
CA ILE A 452 1.28 2.67 -10.40
C ILE A 452 0.93 3.00 -11.87
N GLY A 453 -0.33 3.40 -12.13
CA GLY A 453 -0.78 3.78 -13.46
C GLY A 453 -0.08 5.02 -14.00
N ILE A 454 0.06 6.07 -13.20
CA ILE A 454 0.69 7.34 -13.60
C ILE A 454 2.18 7.12 -13.88
N PHE A 455 2.92 6.51 -12.96
CA PHE A 455 4.35 6.25 -13.14
C PHE A 455 4.62 5.39 -14.36
N PHE A 456 3.82 4.35 -14.55
CA PHE A 456 3.96 3.49 -15.71
C PHE A 456 3.66 4.22 -17.01
N SER A 457 2.63 5.08 -17.03
CA SER A 457 2.31 5.92 -18.18
C SER A 457 3.44 6.88 -18.53
N LEU A 458 4.01 7.57 -17.53
CA LEU A 458 5.12 8.51 -17.73
C LEU A 458 6.37 7.79 -18.23
N MET A 459 6.66 6.62 -17.65
CA MET A 459 7.78 5.79 -18.08
C MET A 459 7.62 5.33 -19.54
N ILE A 460 6.42 4.89 -19.94
CA ILE A 460 6.16 4.50 -21.32
C ILE A 460 6.22 5.70 -22.25
N ALA A 461 5.73 6.87 -21.85
CA ALA A 461 5.80 8.09 -22.65
C ALA A 461 7.26 8.50 -22.96
N GLY A 462 8.13 8.48 -21.93
CA GLY A 462 9.56 8.75 -22.12
C GLY A 462 10.26 7.70 -22.97
N LEU A 463 9.90 6.41 -22.76
CA LEU A 463 10.45 5.29 -23.53
C LEU A 463 10.07 5.37 -25.02
N ALA A 464 8.83 5.75 -25.33
CA ALA A 464 8.26 5.69 -26.67
C ALA A 464 9.00 6.58 -27.68
N GLY A 465 9.55 7.70 -27.23
CA GLY A 465 10.25 8.66 -28.11
C GLY A 465 11.57 8.15 -28.66
N SER A 466 12.32 7.37 -27.92
CA SER A 466 13.68 6.94 -28.28
C SER A 466 13.83 5.45 -28.54
N LEU A 467 12.86 4.63 -28.13
CA LEU A 467 12.94 3.18 -28.26
C LEU A 467 13.09 2.68 -29.70
N PRO A 468 12.29 3.17 -30.70
CA PRO A 468 12.42 2.69 -32.08
C PRO A 468 13.82 2.95 -32.65
N GLY A 469 14.38 4.13 -32.38
CA GLY A 469 15.73 4.48 -32.79
C GLY A 469 16.80 3.60 -32.16
N ALA A 470 16.69 3.38 -30.84
CA ALA A 470 17.63 2.53 -30.10
C ALA A 470 17.60 1.07 -30.58
N LEU A 471 16.41 0.51 -30.80
CA LEU A 471 16.23 -0.85 -31.35
C LEU A 471 16.82 -0.97 -32.75
N THR A 472 16.51 -0.03 -33.65
CA THR A 472 17.02 -0.03 -35.03
C THR A 472 18.55 0.09 -35.04
N HIS A 473 19.12 1.08 -34.36
CA HIS A 473 20.57 1.30 -34.29
C HIS A 473 21.30 0.10 -33.67
N GLY A 474 20.82 -0.40 -32.55
CA GLY A 474 21.50 -1.48 -31.85
C GLY A 474 21.47 -2.81 -32.60
N LEU A 475 20.39 -3.09 -33.35
CA LEU A 475 20.28 -4.30 -34.16
C LEU A 475 21.11 -4.19 -35.44
N THR A 476 21.06 -3.06 -36.15
CA THR A 476 21.85 -2.85 -37.38
C THR A 476 23.34 -2.81 -37.09
N ALA A 477 23.78 -2.29 -35.95
CA ALA A 477 25.17 -2.35 -35.49
C ALA A 477 25.69 -3.79 -35.30
N GLN A 478 24.79 -4.76 -35.07
CA GLN A 478 25.12 -6.19 -35.02
C GLN A 478 24.93 -6.92 -36.36
N GLY A 479 24.74 -6.21 -37.44
CA GLY A 479 24.61 -6.78 -38.78
C GLY A 479 23.20 -7.27 -39.15
N VAL A 480 22.17 -6.97 -38.35
CA VAL A 480 20.78 -7.32 -38.68
C VAL A 480 20.32 -6.46 -39.85
N PRO A 481 19.69 -7.04 -40.91
CA PRO A 481 19.17 -6.28 -42.01
C PRO A 481 18.21 -5.16 -41.56
N PRO A 482 18.25 -3.96 -42.19
CA PRO A 482 17.41 -2.83 -41.76
C PRO A 482 15.91 -3.13 -41.72
N ALA A 483 15.40 -3.93 -42.67
CA ALA A 483 14.00 -4.33 -42.73
C ALA A 483 13.59 -5.18 -41.50
N ASP A 484 14.46 -6.09 -41.07
CA ASP A 484 14.22 -6.93 -39.90
C ASP A 484 14.37 -6.14 -38.60
N ALA A 485 15.35 -5.24 -38.53
CA ALA A 485 15.52 -4.31 -37.41
C ALA A 485 14.29 -3.39 -37.27
N ALA A 486 13.72 -2.89 -38.37
CA ALA A 486 12.49 -2.08 -38.35
C ALA A 486 11.27 -2.85 -37.82
N ARG A 487 11.15 -4.16 -38.12
CA ARG A 487 10.08 -4.99 -37.57
C ARG A 487 10.17 -5.10 -36.05
N VAL A 488 11.38 -5.25 -35.49
CA VAL A 488 11.60 -5.27 -34.04
C VAL A 488 11.36 -3.88 -33.46
N ALA A 489 11.76 -2.82 -34.13
CA ALA A 489 11.56 -1.44 -33.69
C ALA A 489 10.08 -0.99 -33.70
N ALA A 490 9.22 -1.68 -34.43
CA ALA A 490 7.77 -1.43 -34.45
C ALA A 490 7.04 -2.04 -33.23
N LEU A 491 7.73 -2.74 -32.33
CA LEU A 491 7.12 -3.28 -31.12
C LEU A 491 6.57 -2.16 -30.22
N PRO A 492 5.40 -2.36 -29.61
CA PRO A 492 4.86 -1.43 -28.64
C PRO A 492 5.81 -1.25 -27.44
N PRO A 493 6.13 -0.01 -27.01
CA PRO A 493 7.04 0.25 -25.88
C PRO A 493 6.64 -0.47 -24.60
N VAL A 494 5.33 -0.56 -24.34
CA VAL A 494 4.79 -1.27 -23.19
C VAL A 494 5.09 -2.78 -23.26
N GLY A 495 4.97 -3.39 -24.44
CA GLY A 495 5.30 -4.80 -24.67
C GLY A 495 6.80 -5.08 -24.49
N VAL A 496 7.65 -4.19 -25.00
CA VAL A 496 9.12 -4.26 -24.85
C VAL A 496 9.53 -4.23 -23.38
N LEU A 497 8.95 -3.35 -22.59
CA LEU A 497 9.25 -3.22 -21.16
C LEU A 497 8.85 -4.47 -20.38
N PHE A 498 7.65 -4.99 -20.64
CA PHE A 498 7.20 -6.23 -20.00
C PHE A 498 7.97 -7.46 -20.50
N ALA A 499 8.35 -7.51 -21.78
CA ALA A 499 9.22 -8.57 -22.27
C ALA A 499 10.54 -8.61 -21.49
N SER A 500 11.14 -7.44 -21.24
CA SER A 500 12.35 -7.35 -20.40
C SER A 500 12.11 -7.82 -18.97
N LEU A 501 11.03 -7.36 -18.33
CA LEU A 501 10.65 -7.76 -16.97
C LEU A 501 10.41 -9.28 -16.85
N LEU A 502 9.80 -9.89 -17.87
CA LEU A 502 9.51 -11.32 -17.92
C LEU A 502 10.72 -12.17 -18.33
N GLY A 503 11.86 -11.53 -18.62
CA GLY A 503 13.06 -12.23 -19.08
C GLY A 503 12.94 -12.77 -20.50
N TYR A 504 11.99 -12.25 -21.27
CA TYR A 504 11.76 -12.64 -22.66
C TYR A 504 12.61 -11.77 -23.60
N ASN A 505 13.43 -12.41 -24.44
CA ASN A 505 14.18 -11.71 -25.48
C ASN A 505 13.40 -11.75 -26.80
N PRO A 506 12.68 -10.67 -27.16
CA PRO A 506 11.86 -10.65 -28.38
C PRO A 506 12.71 -10.72 -29.66
N VAL A 507 13.98 -10.32 -29.61
CA VAL A 507 14.91 -10.35 -30.74
C VAL A 507 15.08 -11.76 -31.27
N LYS A 508 15.26 -12.75 -30.37
CA LYS A 508 15.40 -14.16 -30.76
C LYS A 508 14.18 -14.67 -31.53
N THR A 509 12.99 -14.34 -31.06
CA THR A 509 11.74 -14.84 -31.66
C THR A 509 11.39 -14.12 -32.95
N LEU A 510 11.60 -12.80 -33.02
CA LEU A 510 11.20 -11.96 -34.15
C LEU A 510 12.17 -12.05 -35.34
N LEU A 511 13.46 -12.18 -35.09
CA LEU A 511 14.45 -12.39 -36.14
C LEU A 511 14.37 -13.80 -36.72
N GLY A 512 14.03 -14.77 -35.88
CA GLY A 512 13.94 -16.17 -36.26
C GLY A 512 15.28 -16.81 -36.65
N PRO A 513 15.29 -18.14 -36.88
CA PRO A 513 16.52 -18.88 -37.17
C PRO A 513 17.14 -18.49 -38.51
N GLN A 514 16.34 -18.02 -39.47
CA GLN A 514 16.83 -17.60 -40.81
C GLN A 514 17.74 -16.39 -40.71
N VAL A 515 17.28 -15.29 -40.09
CA VAL A 515 18.09 -14.06 -39.96
C VAL A 515 19.30 -14.33 -39.05
N LEU A 516 19.10 -15.04 -37.94
CA LEU A 516 20.18 -15.34 -37.00
C LEU A 516 21.24 -16.27 -37.61
N GLY A 517 20.85 -17.18 -38.51
CA GLY A 517 21.77 -18.09 -39.21
C GLY A 517 22.66 -17.44 -40.26
N HIS A 518 22.26 -16.26 -40.78
CA HIS A 518 23.05 -15.46 -41.73
C HIS A 518 24.07 -14.53 -41.03
N LEU A 519 23.93 -14.34 -39.72
CA LEU A 519 24.85 -13.50 -38.95
C LEU A 519 26.10 -14.30 -38.52
N PRO A 520 27.26 -13.64 -38.33
CA PRO A 520 28.40 -14.26 -37.67
C PRO A 520 28.02 -14.87 -36.33
N ALA A 521 28.52 -16.05 -36.02
CA ALA A 521 28.11 -16.82 -34.84
C ALA A 521 28.23 -16.02 -33.53
N HIS A 522 29.26 -15.18 -33.39
CA HIS A 522 29.45 -14.32 -32.21
C HIS A 522 28.38 -13.21 -32.10
N HIS A 523 27.93 -12.61 -33.24
CA HIS A 523 26.84 -11.65 -33.25
C HIS A 523 25.51 -12.31 -32.90
N ALA A 524 25.21 -13.46 -33.49
CA ALA A 524 24.00 -14.22 -33.18
C ALA A 524 23.95 -14.64 -31.71
N ALA A 525 25.07 -15.11 -31.14
CA ALA A 525 25.17 -15.43 -29.72
C ALA A 525 24.99 -14.21 -28.81
N TYR A 526 25.55 -13.06 -29.19
CA TYR A 526 25.38 -11.81 -28.44
C TYR A 526 23.93 -11.30 -28.48
N LEU A 527 23.29 -11.26 -29.65
CA LEU A 527 21.90 -10.85 -29.83
C LEU A 527 20.90 -11.72 -29.03
N THR A 528 21.18 -13.01 -28.94
CA THR A 528 20.35 -13.95 -28.19
C THR A 528 20.74 -14.06 -26.71
N GLY A 529 21.83 -13.42 -26.32
CA GLY A 529 22.34 -13.37 -24.95
C GLY A 529 21.39 -12.65 -23.99
N ARG A 530 21.47 -13.01 -22.70
CA ARG A 530 20.59 -12.47 -21.63
C ARG A 530 20.76 -10.97 -21.42
N GLY A 531 21.99 -10.45 -21.58
CA GLY A 531 22.32 -9.04 -21.31
C GLY A 531 22.08 -8.09 -22.48
N PHE A 532 21.94 -8.59 -23.72
CA PHE A 532 21.81 -7.76 -24.92
C PHE A 532 20.54 -6.89 -24.87
N PHE A 533 19.39 -7.54 -24.76
CA PHE A 533 18.12 -6.83 -24.82
C PHE A 533 17.95 -5.82 -23.66
N PRO A 534 18.25 -6.14 -22.39
CA PRO A 534 18.30 -5.16 -21.30
C PRO A 534 19.29 -4.01 -21.55
N ALA A 535 20.47 -4.29 -22.13
CA ALA A 535 21.43 -3.24 -22.47
C ALA A 535 20.92 -2.31 -23.56
N LEU A 536 20.25 -2.87 -24.58
CA LEU A 536 19.70 -2.15 -25.71
C LEU A 536 18.61 -1.16 -25.31
N ILE A 537 17.74 -1.54 -24.39
CA ILE A 537 16.62 -0.69 -23.92
C ILE A 537 17.03 0.24 -22.76
N SER A 538 18.24 0.12 -22.21
CA SER A 538 18.70 0.94 -21.06
C SER A 538 18.65 2.45 -21.31
N PRO A 539 19.11 3.02 -22.47
CA PRO A 539 19.04 4.47 -22.70
C PRO A 539 17.59 4.99 -22.81
N PRO A 540 16.69 4.35 -23.62
CA PRO A 540 15.27 4.70 -23.60
C PRO A 540 14.63 4.58 -22.22
N PHE A 541 14.98 3.56 -21.46
CA PHE A 541 14.48 3.36 -20.10
C PHE A 541 14.90 4.49 -19.14
N ALA A 542 16.13 5.02 -19.27
CA ALA A 542 16.58 6.18 -18.51
C ALA A 542 15.67 7.40 -18.71
N GLN A 543 15.27 7.68 -19.96
CA GLN A 543 14.37 8.80 -20.26
C GLN A 543 12.98 8.60 -19.64
N GLY A 544 12.48 7.34 -19.62
CA GLY A 544 11.24 6.99 -18.93
C GLY A 544 11.34 7.16 -17.42
N LEU A 545 12.48 6.78 -16.84
CA LEU A 545 12.74 6.97 -15.39
C LEU A 545 12.76 8.45 -15.02
N SER A 546 13.44 9.30 -15.80
CA SER A 546 13.51 10.75 -15.54
C SER A 546 12.10 11.35 -15.48
N ALA A 547 11.24 11.11 -16.50
CA ALA A 547 9.87 11.59 -16.50
C ALA A 547 9.04 11.14 -15.27
N ALA A 548 9.27 9.90 -14.81
CA ALA A 548 8.57 9.37 -13.64
C ALA A 548 9.10 9.97 -12.33
N PHE A 549 10.42 10.19 -12.23
CA PHE A 549 11.04 10.81 -11.05
C PHE A 549 10.74 12.30 -10.96
N ASP A 550 10.71 13.04 -12.07
CA ASP A 550 10.24 14.44 -12.13
C ASP A 550 8.85 14.60 -11.50
N PHE A 551 7.92 13.71 -11.88
CA PHE A 551 6.59 13.69 -11.26
C PHE A 551 6.65 13.42 -9.76
N ALA A 552 7.49 12.48 -9.31
CA ALA A 552 7.66 12.17 -7.89
C ALA A 552 8.25 13.34 -7.11
N ILE A 553 9.25 14.03 -7.70
CA ILE A 553 9.85 15.24 -7.12
C ILE A 553 8.78 16.32 -6.95
N ALA A 554 8.02 16.61 -8.01
CA ALA A 554 6.94 17.58 -7.97
C ALA A 554 5.89 17.22 -6.90
N ALA A 555 5.47 15.95 -6.84
CA ALA A 555 4.52 15.47 -5.84
C ALA A 555 5.06 15.63 -4.40
N CYS A 556 6.33 15.30 -4.17
CA CYS A 556 6.97 15.47 -2.86
C CYS A 556 7.12 16.94 -2.46
N LEU A 557 7.47 17.83 -3.39
CA LEU A 557 7.57 19.27 -3.13
C LEU A 557 6.19 19.86 -2.80
N VAL A 558 5.14 19.51 -3.54
CA VAL A 558 3.77 19.93 -3.24
C VAL A 558 3.30 19.36 -1.90
N ALA A 559 3.65 18.10 -1.57
CA ALA A 559 3.38 17.49 -0.27
C ALA A 559 4.10 18.24 0.87
N ALA A 560 5.35 18.68 0.65
CA ALA A 560 6.10 19.49 1.61
C ALA A 560 5.39 20.85 1.85
N VAL A 561 4.95 21.53 0.79
CA VAL A 561 4.17 22.76 0.88
C VAL A 561 2.85 22.54 1.62
N ALA A 562 2.11 21.48 1.27
CA ALA A 562 0.87 21.12 1.98
C ALA A 562 1.13 20.88 3.48
N SER A 563 2.23 20.19 3.82
CA SER A 563 2.63 19.97 5.21
C SER A 563 3.00 21.26 5.93
N LEU A 564 3.66 22.21 5.25
CA LEU A 564 3.96 23.56 5.80
C LEU A 564 2.67 24.36 6.06
N LEU A 565 1.69 24.26 5.19
CA LEU A 565 0.42 24.97 5.29
C LEU A 565 -0.52 24.44 6.39
N ARG A 566 -0.19 23.32 7.03
CA ARG A 566 -0.98 22.68 8.09
C ARG A 566 -1.28 23.59 9.28
N GLY A 567 -0.45 24.57 9.57
CA GLY A 567 -0.54 25.42 10.77
C GLY A 567 0.27 24.89 11.94
N GLY A 568 0.15 25.56 13.11
CA GLY A 568 0.85 25.19 14.34
C GLY A 568 0.30 23.92 15.00
N ARG A 569 0.77 23.62 16.22
CA ARG A 569 0.36 22.45 17.02
C ARG A 569 -1.12 22.61 17.38
N TYR A 570 -2.00 21.92 16.66
CA TYR A 570 -3.42 21.86 16.95
C TYR A 570 -3.69 20.57 17.72
N VAL A 571 -4.09 20.70 18.97
CA VAL A 571 -4.63 19.61 19.79
C VAL A 571 -6.08 20.01 20.06
N HIS A 572 -7.02 19.18 19.64
CA HIS A 572 -8.41 19.39 20.01
C HIS A 572 -8.53 19.24 21.53
N GLN A 573 -8.54 20.37 22.25
CA GLN A 573 -8.85 20.38 23.66
C GLN A 573 -10.33 20.03 23.77
N GLY A 574 -10.64 18.85 24.27
CA GLY A 574 -12.01 18.48 24.62
C GLY A 574 -12.51 19.45 25.66
N GLY A 575 -13.16 20.55 25.23
CA GLY A 575 -14.02 21.29 26.10
C GLY A 575 -15.10 20.35 26.65
N PRO A 576 -15.57 20.53 27.88
CA PRO A 576 -16.69 19.74 28.37
C PRO A 576 -17.79 19.80 27.31
N THR A 577 -18.22 18.64 26.83
CA THR A 577 -19.38 18.53 25.96
C THR A 577 -20.55 19.11 26.71
N THR A 578 -20.88 20.37 26.42
CA THR A 578 -22.23 20.87 26.68
C THR A 578 -23.09 20.06 25.70
N GLY A 579 -23.53 18.89 26.17
CA GLY A 579 -24.66 18.20 25.57
C GLY A 579 -25.80 19.23 25.41
N PRO A 580 -26.66 19.08 24.41
CA PRO A 580 -27.80 19.96 24.25
C PRO A 580 -28.48 20.00 25.62
N LYS A 581 -28.52 21.20 26.23
CA LYS A 581 -29.27 21.46 27.46
C LYS A 581 -30.66 20.89 27.20
N ALA A 582 -30.95 19.73 27.76
CA ALA A 582 -32.29 19.22 27.84
C ALA A 582 -33.07 20.38 28.52
N ALA A 583 -34.01 20.98 27.80
CA ALA A 583 -34.93 21.91 28.36
C ALA A 583 -35.55 21.22 29.56
N ALA A 584 -35.25 21.72 30.77
CA ALA A 584 -35.86 21.24 31.97
C ALA A 584 -37.37 21.35 31.80
N PRO A 585 -38.15 20.29 32.07
CA PRO A 585 -39.60 20.41 32.03
C PRO A 585 -40.00 21.48 33.03
N ALA A 586 -40.77 22.50 32.58
CA ALA A 586 -41.36 23.50 33.45
C ALA A 586 -42.18 22.78 34.52
N VAL A 587 -41.69 22.83 35.74
CA VAL A 587 -42.44 22.40 36.92
C VAL A 587 -43.54 23.41 37.11
N VAL A 588 -44.75 23.04 36.72
CA VAL A 588 -45.98 23.76 37.09
C VAL A 588 -46.16 23.57 38.61
N ALA A 589 -45.83 24.60 39.39
CA ALA A 589 -46.10 24.61 40.80
C ALA A 589 -47.62 24.81 41.00
N VAL A 590 -48.29 23.77 41.44
CA VAL A 590 -49.63 23.81 41.97
C VAL A 590 -49.51 24.34 43.40
N ALA A 591 -50.08 25.55 43.63
CA ALA A 591 -50.20 26.13 44.93
C ALA A 591 -51.32 25.46 45.74
N PRO A 592 -51.12 25.13 47.05
CA PRO A 592 -52.22 24.91 47.95
C PRO A 592 -52.59 26.24 48.63
N GLY A 593 -53.91 26.56 48.60
CA GLY A 593 -54.46 27.73 49.24
C GLY A 593 -54.48 27.66 50.77
N GLY A 594 -54.54 28.80 51.41
CA GLY A 594 -54.97 28.92 52.84
C GLY A 594 -54.46 30.12 53.58
N THR A 595 -55.33 31.12 53.65
CA THR A 595 -55.67 32.01 54.81
C THR A 595 -54.67 33.05 55.34
N ALA A 596 -55.01 34.29 55.07
CA ALA A 596 -55.24 35.49 55.92
C ALA A 596 -54.25 35.92 57.04
N GLY A 597 -53.86 37.16 56.94
CA GLY A 597 -53.59 38.02 58.06
C GLY A 597 -52.45 39.02 57.88
N PRO A 598 -52.65 40.28 58.25
CA PRO A 598 -51.95 41.40 57.65
C PRO A 598 -50.86 42.03 58.52
N GLY A 599 -49.98 42.80 57.93
CA GLY A 599 -49.18 43.72 58.74
C GLY A 599 -47.85 44.18 58.15
N THR A 600 -47.90 45.48 57.79
CA THR A 600 -46.90 46.55 57.91
C THR A 600 -45.67 46.56 56.93
N LYS A 601 -45.74 47.50 56.08
CA LYS A 601 -44.89 48.66 55.68
C LYS A 601 -43.43 48.66 56.17
N HIS A 602 -42.50 48.91 55.26
CA HIS A 602 -41.53 50.01 55.16
C HIS A 602 -40.70 49.81 53.86
N THR A 603 -40.87 50.71 52.93
CA THR A 603 -40.10 51.92 52.47
C THR A 603 -38.57 51.78 52.65
N GLU A 604 -37.84 51.92 51.63
CA GLU A 604 -37.03 53.02 51.08
C GLU A 604 -35.79 52.45 50.31
N GLN A 605 -35.65 52.84 49.09
CA GLN A 605 -34.74 53.86 48.49
C GLN A 605 -33.28 53.30 48.31
N ALA A 606 -32.83 53.20 47.13
CA ALA A 606 -32.36 54.17 46.12
C ALA A 606 -30.80 54.27 46.07
N ALA A 607 -30.35 54.50 44.88
CA ALA A 607 -29.05 55.05 44.44
C ALA A 607 -27.87 54.08 44.47
N GLY A 608 -27.16 53.75 43.39
CA GLY A 608 -26.65 54.68 42.34
C GLY A 608 -25.17 54.90 42.59
N SER A 609 -24.33 54.46 41.72
CA SER A 609 -23.26 55.27 41.11
C SER A 609 -22.19 54.42 40.40
N GLU A 610 -21.95 54.87 39.22
CA GLU A 610 -20.75 54.67 38.39
C GLU A 610 -19.46 55.01 39.15
N HIS A 611 -18.34 54.32 38.82
CA HIS A 611 -17.12 55.10 38.57
C HIS A 611 -16.09 54.27 37.73
N THR A 612 -15.69 54.88 36.68
CA THR A 612 -14.55 54.81 35.81
C THR A 612 -13.21 55.00 36.55
N GLY A 613 -12.13 54.46 35.96
CA GLY A 613 -10.77 54.98 36.18
C GLY A 613 -9.69 53.91 36.03
N HIS A 614 -9.11 53.82 34.90
CA HIS A 614 -7.77 54.26 34.43
C HIS A 614 -6.53 53.74 35.20
N VAL A 615 -5.67 53.02 34.41
CA VAL A 615 -4.22 53.25 34.13
C VAL A 615 -3.21 52.99 35.26
N ALA A 616 -2.26 52.15 35.06
CA ALA A 616 -0.85 52.45 34.73
C ALA A 616 0.08 51.26 34.95
N ASP A 617 0.98 51.16 34.00
CA ASP A 617 2.27 50.47 33.96
C ASP A 617 3.03 50.47 35.27
N THR A 618 3.80 49.41 35.49
CA THR A 618 5.25 49.53 35.81
C THR A 618 6.02 48.22 35.59
N GLU A 619 7.05 48.32 34.79
CA GLU A 619 8.21 47.45 34.72
C GLU A 619 8.87 47.28 36.07
N HIS A 620 9.42 46.11 36.35
CA HIS A 620 10.70 46.02 37.07
C HIS A 620 11.45 44.73 36.69
N THR A 621 12.51 44.92 35.97
CA THR A 621 13.73 44.13 35.88
C THR A 621 14.38 43.99 37.24
N ALA A 622 14.89 42.79 37.56
CA ALA A 622 16.12 42.61 38.34
C ALA A 622 16.71 41.20 38.17
N ASP A 623 17.82 41.20 37.54
CA ASP A 623 18.96 40.31 37.63
C ASP A 623 19.28 39.84 39.06
N PHE A 624 19.69 38.60 39.25
CA PHE A 624 20.82 38.26 40.13
C PHE A 624 21.44 36.91 39.79
N LYS A 625 22.75 37.01 39.58
CA LYS A 625 23.77 35.98 39.39
C LYS A 625 24.20 35.31 40.69
N HIS A 626 24.86 34.15 40.53
CA HIS A 626 25.93 33.50 41.36
C HIS A 626 25.43 32.81 42.64
N THR A 627 25.94 31.67 43.04
CA THR A 627 27.28 31.10 43.17
C THR A 627 27.17 29.62 43.51
N GLU A 628 27.97 28.77 42.92
CA GLU A 628 29.12 27.99 43.39
C GLU A 628 28.99 27.05 44.60
N HIS A 629 29.50 25.86 44.31
CA HIS A 629 30.30 24.93 45.15
C HIS A 629 29.72 24.32 46.43
N VAL A 630 29.78 23.00 46.53
CA VAL A 630 30.72 22.27 47.36
C VAL A 630 30.72 20.77 47.07
N ALA A 631 31.88 20.22 46.83
CA ALA A 631 32.25 18.82 46.77
C ALA A 631 32.46 18.25 48.17
N CYS A 632 32.24 16.98 48.37
CA CYS A 632 32.95 16.11 49.31
C CYS A 632 32.67 14.64 48.97
N THR A 633 33.63 13.97 48.40
CA THR A 633 34.60 12.99 48.98
C THR A 633 34.00 11.94 49.86
N ALA A 634 34.08 10.66 49.47
CA ALA A 634 35.06 9.70 49.96
C ALA A 634 34.75 8.25 49.42
N ARG A 635 35.79 7.62 48.93
CA ARG A 635 36.02 6.17 48.79
C ARG A 635 36.43 5.62 50.18
N PRO A 636 36.79 4.29 50.40
CA PRO A 636 37.01 3.19 49.44
C PRO A 636 36.61 1.76 49.98
N GLU A 637 37.05 0.76 49.18
CA GLU A 637 37.37 -0.67 49.51
C GLU A 637 36.21 -1.67 49.47
N ASP A 638 36.30 -2.89 48.90
CA ASP A 638 37.45 -3.77 48.67
C ASP A 638 37.10 -4.90 47.70
N THR A 639 38.08 -5.26 46.95
CA THR A 639 38.47 -6.52 46.28
C THR A 639 37.53 -7.74 46.29
N SER A 640 37.32 -8.36 45.13
CA SER A 640 37.95 -9.65 44.78
C SER A 640 37.70 -10.03 43.32
N ARG A 641 38.79 -10.28 42.66
CA ARG A 641 38.95 -10.78 41.28
C ARG A 641 38.55 -12.25 41.20
N HIS A 642 37.89 -12.62 40.09
CA HIS A 642 38.26 -13.84 39.34
C HIS A 642 38.03 -13.62 37.84
N PRO A 643 38.98 -13.98 36.96
CA PRO A 643 38.87 -13.82 35.52
C PRO A 643 38.14 -15.01 34.88
N ALA A 644 37.35 -14.70 33.86
CA ALA A 644 36.73 -15.69 32.99
C ALA A 644 37.79 -16.39 32.12
N PRO A 645 37.65 -17.71 31.85
CA PRO A 645 38.59 -18.44 31.01
C PRO A 645 38.37 -18.17 29.52
N ALA A 646 39.46 -18.11 28.78
CA ALA A 646 39.53 -17.95 27.34
C ALA A 646 38.87 -19.13 26.58
N PRO A 647 38.33 -18.90 25.36
CA PRO A 647 37.77 -19.97 24.55
C PRO A 647 38.84 -20.88 23.98
N ARG A 648 38.60 -22.19 24.06
CA ARG A 648 39.44 -23.25 23.49
C ARG A 648 39.35 -23.26 21.96
N PRO A 649 40.41 -23.58 21.23
CA PRO A 649 40.39 -23.71 19.77
C PRO A 649 39.62 -24.97 19.35
N VAL A 650 38.83 -24.81 18.27
CA VAL A 650 38.09 -25.88 17.62
C VAL A 650 39.07 -26.80 16.85
N PRO A 651 38.99 -28.14 17.00
CA PRO A 651 39.82 -29.04 16.22
C PRO A 651 39.33 -29.10 14.74
N PRO A 652 40.22 -29.41 13.79
CA PRO A 652 39.86 -29.57 12.38
C PRO A 652 38.98 -30.81 12.17
N PRO A 653 38.13 -30.84 11.10
CA PRO A 653 37.22 -31.94 10.84
C PRO A 653 37.98 -33.21 10.42
N GLU A 654 37.63 -34.30 11.06
CA GLU A 654 38.11 -35.65 10.72
C GLU A 654 37.57 -36.04 9.33
N SER A 655 38.46 -36.62 8.54
CA SER A 655 38.20 -37.25 7.24
C SER A 655 37.24 -38.43 7.42
N GLY A 656 36.06 -38.35 6.81
CA GLY A 656 35.08 -39.42 6.78
C GLY A 656 35.53 -40.61 5.94
N PRO A 657 34.99 -41.81 6.18
CA PRO A 657 35.39 -43.04 5.55
C PRO A 657 35.02 -43.10 4.04
N PRO A 658 35.72 -43.94 3.22
CA PRO A 658 35.53 -43.94 1.78
C PRO A 658 34.16 -44.47 1.38
N SER A 659 33.53 -43.75 0.44
CA SER A 659 32.24 -44.06 -0.14
C SER A 659 32.24 -45.41 -0.90
N ARG A 660 31.23 -46.23 -0.63
CA ARG A 660 30.90 -47.44 -1.37
C ARG A 660 30.57 -47.10 -2.84
N PRO A 661 30.94 -47.96 -3.81
CA PRO A 661 30.57 -47.72 -5.21
C PRO A 661 29.07 -47.86 -5.41
N GLN A 662 28.49 -46.86 -6.08
CA GLN A 662 27.10 -46.87 -6.53
C GLN A 662 26.92 -47.90 -7.68
N PRO A 663 25.77 -48.58 -7.74
CA PRO A 663 25.45 -49.43 -8.87
C PRO A 663 25.20 -48.60 -10.13
N SER A 664 25.77 -49.02 -11.23
CA SER A 664 25.67 -48.42 -12.56
C SER A 664 24.22 -48.29 -13.01
N GLN A 665 23.82 -47.07 -13.38
CA GLN A 665 22.53 -46.78 -14.04
C GLN A 665 22.50 -47.44 -15.43
N PRO A 666 21.37 -48.03 -15.87
CA PRO A 666 21.22 -48.55 -17.21
C PRO A 666 21.20 -47.41 -18.25
N ARG A 667 21.88 -47.62 -19.38
CA ARG A 667 21.92 -46.70 -20.51
C ARG A 667 20.50 -46.42 -21.04
N PRO A 668 20.17 -45.18 -21.45
CA PRO A 668 18.91 -44.90 -22.11
C PRO A 668 18.81 -45.62 -23.44
N GLN A 669 17.67 -46.23 -23.69
CA GLN A 669 17.32 -46.82 -24.97
C GLN A 669 17.12 -45.73 -26.04
N PRO A 670 17.52 -45.96 -27.30
CA PRO A 670 17.24 -45.05 -28.39
C PRO A 670 15.71 -44.93 -28.66
N PRO A 671 15.22 -43.76 -29.10
CA PRO A 671 13.82 -43.56 -29.38
C PRO A 671 13.33 -44.45 -30.53
N PRO A 672 12.05 -44.89 -30.53
CA PRO A 672 11.48 -45.69 -31.60
C PRO A 672 11.38 -44.91 -32.90
N SER A 673 11.63 -45.60 -34.01
CA SER A 673 11.55 -45.05 -35.37
C SER A 673 10.14 -44.57 -35.70
N PRO A 674 9.99 -43.47 -36.48
CA PRO A 674 8.67 -42.95 -36.86
C PRO A 674 7.94 -43.94 -37.80
N PRO A 675 6.61 -43.99 -37.76
CA PRO A 675 5.82 -44.85 -38.65
C PRO A 675 5.90 -44.40 -40.12
N PRO A 676 5.76 -45.32 -41.09
CA PRO A 676 5.86 -45.01 -42.52
C PRO A 676 4.67 -44.11 -42.97
N SER A 677 5.00 -43.17 -43.85
CA SER A 677 4.04 -42.21 -44.45
C SER A 677 3.02 -42.97 -45.29
N PRO A 678 1.74 -42.54 -45.33
CA PRO A 678 0.73 -43.12 -46.24
C PRO A 678 1.00 -42.76 -47.69
N PRO A 679 0.59 -43.61 -48.65
CA PRO A 679 0.88 -43.42 -50.07
C PRO A 679 0.14 -42.20 -50.63
N GLY A 680 0.86 -41.45 -51.46
CA GLY A 680 0.40 -40.22 -52.08
C GLY A 680 -0.83 -40.44 -53.00
N ARG A 681 -1.83 -39.60 -52.83
CA ARG A 681 -2.93 -39.43 -53.81
C ARG A 681 -2.38 -38.61 -54.98
N GLY A 682 -2.58 -39.13 -56.17
CA GLY A 682 -2.25 -38.47 -57.41
C GLY A 682 -3.06 -37.15 -57.65
N PRO A 683 -2.60 -36.33 -58.59
CA PRO A 683 -3.19 -35.00 -58.84
C PRO A 683 -4.57 -35.13 -59.48
N GLY A 684 -5.55 -34.44 -58.90
CA GLY A 684 -6.89 -34.27 -59.43
C GLY A 684 -6.90 -33.21 -60.58
N PRO A 685 -7.92 -33.27 -61.45
CA PRO A 685 -7.99 -32.38 -62.64
C PRO A 685 -8.27 -30.90 -62.27
N PRO A 686 -7.95 -29.96 -63.16
CA PRO A 686 -8.09 -28.52 -62.92
C PRO A 686 -9.58 -28.08 -62.94
N PRO A 687 -9.93 -27.01 -62.22
CA PRO A 687 -11.29 -26.47 -62.20
C PRO A 687 -11.67 -25.76 -63.51
N GLU A 688 -12.91 -26.00 -63.98
CA GLU A 688 -13.56 -25.29 -65.06
C GLU A 688 -13.90 -23.86 -64.67
N GLU A 689 -13.65 -22.91 -65.59
CA GLU A 689 -14.10 -21.51 -65.51
C GLU A 689 -15.62 -21.41 -65.66
N PRO A 690 -16.27 -20.52 -64.90
CA PRO A 690 -17.69 -20.21 -65.13
C PRO A 690 -17.86 -19.15 -66.23
N ARG A 691 -18.79 -19.39 -67.10
CA ARG A 691 -19.38 -18.42 -68.02
C ARG A 691 -20.29 -17.42 -67.30
#